data_17485a322e5f7d8926fac16b072ab8bf
#
_entry.id   17485a322e5f7d8926fac16b072ab8bf
#
_cell.length_a   1.000
_cell.length_b   1.000
_cell.length_c   1.000
_cell.angle_alpha   90.00
_cell.angle_beta   90.00
_cell.angle_gamma   90.00
#
_symmetry.space_group_name_H-M   'P 1'
#
loop_
_entity.id
_entity.type
_entity.pdbx_description
1 polymer ?
#
loop_
_entity_poly.entity_id
_entity_poly.type
_entity_poly.pdbx_seq_one_letter_code
_entity_poly.pdbx_strand_id
1 'polypeptide(L)'
;MSGALARFIYRFRVPLTIAILAGAVAMVPRVQITRIDNDIATWFQRDDPVLRDYERLRQEFSGSRTLLVALEGPGVLSEGGLGALRRITGDIERVPYVTRAYSLASANVIHPTGSGDDAGIEVRPLVPRAGPIDAAAVAQQALADPFLAGDLVSSDRTVVSIVVNVDEDRIDAVRGETLDRIRDVVARGLPPDTRAYFNGSLEISETYNRVTLNNTYRFTPPIFLMVVISLYVLFRSWRITFLTLGCVLVSVLWAMGLYSLMGYTYNVLSSMIVPLIVVLAIADDVHIVQHYMETLGRTGSREEAFVGTVGYVFVPLLAAGGTTALGLASLATSHVHAVQSFGIGSAVGVMADLAISIVLVPTFLAFVPKATAAPPQERWFVGPMKWVARVTSHRPALVLAISTLIALVSSLGILKLRVDTNHINFFASGHPLSQSAHLIDRRLSGIYGFQVFFEGPAESMRSPGVLRRVEELGQGIARLPNVRSVISLADYVKRIDRDLGSGSGARVPASQALIAQELFVFALSDEGRHELAQIVASDYSRAQMTVRMASMSSNVVFEQVLKAQAMADRLFQGSGVTPTVTGSARLFAQLDNYLVDSQLSSFSTAFVTVFAVIFVIFRSVRFGMLAIAPNVFPVIVVLGIMGWLGISMNIATVMVASVALGIVDDDTIHWVSRYRREVAAGADTDTAIDHATAHEGRASLTTALVNSAAFSVLLASEYRPSAWFGGLLALTMGVAFLAEIFILPATVKLLPGIFSAERLRAVPVAEHAA
;
A
#
# COMPACT_ATOMS: atom_id res chain seq x y z
N MET A 1 18.90 -37.06 11.36
CA MET A 1 18.34 -36.64 10.08
C MET A 1 19.15 -35.50 9.47
N SER A 2 19.50 -34.44 10.20
CA SER A 2 20.29 -33.29 9.72
C SER A 2 21.69 -33.66 9.19
N GLY A 3 22.41 -34.58 9.82
CA GLY A 3 23.75 -35.01 9.37
C GLY A 3 23.74 -35.84 8.05
N ALA A 4 22.68 -36.56 7.75
CA ALA A 4 22.54 -37.26 6.46
C ALA A 4 22.22 -36.26 5.34
N LEU A 5 21.33 -35.29 5.60
CA LEU A 5 21.01 -34.20 4.68
C LEU A 5 22.26 -33.32 4.40
N ALA A 6 23.00 -32.95 5.44
CA ALA A 6 24.23 -32.16 5.29
C ALA A 6 25.26 -32.85 4.39
N ARG A 7 25.46 -34.18 4.56
CA ARG A 7 26.33 -34.97 3.67
C ARG A 7 25.79 -35.08 2.26
N PHE A 8 24.47 -35.18 2.09
CA PHE A 8 23.84 -35.17 0.77
C PHE A 8 24.08 -33.82 0.07
N ILE A 9 23.82 -32.69 0.73
CA ILE A 9 24.06 -31.36 0.19
C ILE A 9 25.56 -31.18 -0.14
N TYR A 10 26.46 -31.60 0.73
CA TYR A 10 27.89 -31.52 0.46
C TYR A 10 28.31 -32.31 -0.79
N ARG A 11 27.77 -33.54 -0.94
CA ARG A 11 28.05 -34.39 -2.11
C ARG A 11 27.53 -33.80 -3.42
N PHE A 12 26.36 -33.17 -3.39
CA PHE A 12 25.70 -32.61 -4.56
C PHE A 12 25.79 -31.07 -4.63
N ARG A 13 26.65 -30.43 -3.84
CA ARG A 13 26.76 -28.97 -3.77
C ARG A 13 27.00 -28.29 -5.12
N VAL A 14 27.81 -28.87 -6.00
CA VAL A 14 28.09 -28.28 -7.31
C VAL A 14 26.86 -28.31 -8.24
N PRO A 15 26.24 -29.47 -8.50
CA PRO A 15 25.02 -29.49 -9.33
C PRO A 15 23.87 -28.67 -8.72
N LEU A 16 23.70 -28.64 -7.39
CA LEU A 16 22.70 -27.81 -6.73
C LEU A 16 23.00 -26.30 -6.95
N THR A 17 24.25 -25.89 -6.78
CA THR A 17 24.67 -24.50 -7.07
C THR A 17 24.38 -24.13 -8.52
N ILE A 18 24.75 -25.00 -9.47
CA ILE A 18 24.47 -24.75 -10.91
C ILE A 18 22.96 -24.64 -11.14
N ALA A 19 22.17 -25.51 -10.55
CA ALA A 19 20.70 -25.47 -10.71
C ALA A 19 20.08 -24.18 -10.13
N ILE A 20 20.55 -23.75 -8.95
CA ILE A 20 20.09 -22.50 -8.32
C ILE A 20 20.49 -21.27 -9.17
N LEU A 21 21.74 -21.23 -9.65
CA LEU A 21 22.20 -20.10 -10.47
C LEU A 21 21.53 -20.10 -11.85
N ALA A 22 21.38 -21.25 -12.49
CA ALA A 22 20.64 -21.38 -13.75
C ALA A 22 19.16 -20.96 -13.59
N GLY A 23 18.55 -21.37 -12.47
CA GLY A 23 17.19 -20.93 -12.12
C GLY A 23 17.11 -19.41 -11.92
N ALA A 24 18.08 -18.81 -11.22
CA ALA A 24 18.13 -17.36 -11.05
C ALA A 24 18.24 -16.62 -12.39
N VAL A 25 19.09 -17.10 -13.30
CA VAL A 25 19.20 -16.55 -14.66
C VAL A 25 17.88 -16.70 -15.44
N ALA A 26 17.20 -17.84 -15.30
CA ALA A 26 15.90 -18.07 -15.93
C ALA A 26 14.79 -17.16 -15.35
N MET A 27 14.93 -16.67 -14.12
CA MET A 27 14.00 -15.74 -13.50
C MET A 27 14.16 -14.29 -13.98
N VAL A 28 15.35 -13.89 -14.48
CA VAL A 28 15.61 -12.51 -14.92
C VAL A 28 14.57 -11.99 -15.93
N PRO A 29 14.24 -12.68 -17.02
CA PRO A 29 13.21 -12.22 -17.96
C PRO A 29 11.77 -12.30 -17.36
N ARG A 30 11.59 -13.03 -16.27
CA ARG A 30 10.32 -13.17 -15.58
C ARG A 30 10.08 -12.05 -14.56
N VAL A 31 11.10 -11.38 -14.11
CA VAL A 31 10.97 -10.22 -13.22
C VAL A 31 10.37 -9.06 -14.02
N GLN A 32 9.05 -9.03 -14.07
CA GLN A 32 8.29 -8.03 -14.83
C GLN A 32 8.10 -6.73 -14.02
N ILE A 33 9.22 -6.08 -13.67
CA ILE A 33 9.19 -4.80 -12.97
C ILE A 33 8.47 -3.71 -13.80
N THR A 34 8.40 -3.90 -15.13
CA THR A 34 7.73 -2.97 -16.04
C THR A 34 6.20 -3.07 -16.03
N ARG A 35 5.64 -4.19 -15.56
CA ARG A 35 4.19 -4.34 -15.38
C ARG A 35 3.75 -3.82 -14.03
N ILE A 36 3.74 -2.49 -13.92
CA ILE A 36 3.30 -1.82 -12.71
C ILE A 36 1.84 -1.46 -12.85
N ASP A 37 1.05 -1.84 -11.86
CA ASP A 37 -0.35 -1.48 -11.78
C ASP A 37 -0.73 -1.08 -10.35
N ASN A 38 -1.05 0.20 -10.19
CA ASN A 38 -1.50 0.80 -8.95
C ASN A 38 -2.91 1.38 -9.07
N ASP A 39 -3.72 0.90 -10.01
CA ASP A 39 -5.14 1.25 -10.04
C ASP A 39 -5.81 0.72 -8.76
N ILE A 40 -6.64 1.54 -8.12
CA ILE A 40 -7.32 1.14 -6.88
C ILE A 40 -8.17 -0.13 -7.07
N ALA A 41 -8.73 -0.34 -8.25
CA ALA A 41 -9.50 -1.53 -8.57
C ALA A 41 -8.68 -2.82 -8.39
N THR A 42 -7.36 -2.78 -8.64
CA THR A 42 -6.47 -3.94 -8.48
C THR A 42 -6.18 -4.30 -7.02
N TRP A 43 -6.56 -3.44 -6.08
CA TRP A 43 -6.41 -3.71 -4.65
C TRP A 43 -7.54 -4.56 -4.07
N PHE A 44 -8.64 -4.70 -4.81
CA PHE A 44 -9.78 -5.54 -4.45
C PHE A 44 -9.65 -6.95 -5.02
N GLN A 45 -10.34 -7.89 -4.41
CA GLN A 45 -10.52 -9.22 -4.98
C GLN A 45 -11.47 -9.14 -6.18
N ARG A 46 -11.24 -9.97 -7.21
CA ARG A 46 -12.03 -9.92 -8.46
C ARG A 46 -13.52 -10.21 -8.29
N ASP A 47 -13.89 -10.91 -7.24
CA ASP A 47 -15.27 -11.27 -6.89
C ASP A 47 -15.91 -10.33 -5.87
N ASP A 48 -15.20 -9.25 -5.50
CA ASP A 48 -15.70 -8.27 -4.55
C ASP A 48 -16.96 -7.56 -5.09
N PRO A 49 -18.06 -7.51 -4.33
CA PRO A 49 -19.29 -6.88 -4.79
C PRO A 49 -19.15 -5.36 -5.04
N VAL A 50 -18.37 -4.66 -4.23
CA VAL A 50 -18.16 -3.20 -4.40
C VAL A 50 -17.35 -2.91 -5.65
N LEU A 51 -16.35 -3.76 -5.96
CA LEU A 51 -15.61 -3.66 -7.21
C LEU A 51 -16.50 -3.93 -8.41
N ARG A 52 -17.35 -4.97 -8.36
CA ARG A 52 -18.28 -5.29 -9.47
C ARG A 52 -19.24 -4.14 -9.76
N ASP A 53 -19.78 -3.49 -8.74
CA ASP A 53 -20.65 -2.34 -8.93
C ASP A 53 -19.92 -1.14 -9.54
N TYR A 54 -18.66 -0.93 -9.14
CA TYR A 54 -17.80 0.08 -9.75
C TYR A 54 -17.45 -0.23 -11.21
N GLU A 55 -17.13 -1.49 -11.52
CA GLU A 55 -16.82 -1.92 -12.89
C GLU A 55 -18.05 -1.83 -13.81
N ARG A 56 -19.26 -2.14 -13.32
CA ARG A 56 -20.51 -1.93 -14.09
C ARG A 56 -20.71 -0.46 -14.45
N LEU A 57 -20.52 0.45 -13.47
CA LEU A 57 -20.58 1.88 -13.74
C LEU A 57 -19.58 2.28 -14.82
N ARG A 58 -18.33 1.79 -14.73
CA ARG A 58 -17.27 2.08 -15.70
C ARG A 58 -17.56 1.58 -17.11
N GLN A 59 -18.12 0.38 -17.22
CA GLN A 59 -18.46 -0.20 -18.52
C GLN A 59 -19.57 0.57 -19.22
N GLU A 60 -20.52 1.13 -18.46
CA GLU A 60 -21.64 1.85 -19.02
C GLU A 60 -21.32 3.30 -19.32
N PHE A 61 -20.66 3.99 -18.39
CA PHE A 61 -20.35 5.41 -18.51
C PHE A 61 -18.84 5.60 -18.66
N SER A 62 -18.40 5.87 -19.88
CA SER A 62 -17.02 6.25 -20.16
C SER A 62 -16.67 7.57 -19.47
N GLY A 63 -15.45 7.69 -18.96
CA GLY A 63 -14.99 8.91 -18.28
C GLY A 63 -14.73 8.76 -16.79
N SER A 64 -14.63 7.52 -16.28
CA SER A 64 -14.18 7.23 -14.92
C SER A 64 -12.69 7.51 -14.74
N ARG A 65 -11.89 7.42 -15.81
CA ARG A 65 -10.46 7.76 -15.81
C ARG A 65 -10.26 9.13 -16.41
N THR A 66 -10.13 10.12 -15.52
CA THR A 66 -9.98 11.52 -15.90
C THR A 66 -8.67 12.09 -15.40
N LEU A 67 -8.15 13.06 -16.17
CA LEU A 67 -7.14 13.99 -15.71
C LEU A 67 -7.82 15.36 -15.52
N LEU A 68 -7.63 15.96 -14.36
CA LEU A 68 -8.05 17.31 -14.07
C LEU A 68 -6.83 18.24 -14.12
N VAL A 69 -6.86 19.22 -14.99
CA VAL A 69 -5.84 20.29 -15.08
C VAL A 69 -6.46 21.56 -14.54
N ALA A 70 -6.00 22.04 -13.38
CA ALA A 70 -6.43 23.30 -12.81
C ALA A 70 -5.39 24.38 -13.09
N LEU A 71 -5.83 25.52 -13.65
CA LEU A 71 -5.01 26.68 -13.95
C LEU A 71 -5.34 27.78 -12.94
N GLU A 72 -4.38 28.16 -12.09
CA GLU A 72 -4.52 29.18 -11.05
C GLU A 72 -3.74 30.43 -11.44
N GLY A 73 -4.41 31.57 -11.43
CA GLY A 73 -3.78 32.88 -11.68
C GLY A 73 -4.79 34.03 -11.69
N PRO A 74 -4.35 35.25 -11.47
CA PRO A 74 -5.24 36.42 -11.41
C PRO A 74 -5.91 36.76 -12.75
N GLY A 75 -5.34 36.32 -13.87
CA GLY A 75 -5.80 36.61 -15.22
C GLY A 75 -6.46 35.47 -15.97
N VAL A 76 -6.81 34.33 -15.31
CA VAL A 76 -7.34 33.14 -15.98
C VAL A 76 -8.70 33.36 -16.66
N LEU A 77 -9.50 34.32 -16.17
CA LEU A 77 -10.78 34.72 -16.78
C LEU A 77 -10.66 36.03 -17.56
N SER A 78 -9.44 36.57 -17.83
CA SER A 78 -9.25 37.69 -18.76
C SER A 78 -9.41 37.22 -20.23
N GLU A 79 -9.54 38.10 -21.17
CA GLU A 79 -9.56 37.80 -22.61
C GLU A 79 -8.34 36.96 -23.01
N GLY A 80 -7.14 37.34 -22.55
CA GLY A 80 -5.91 36.62 -22.79
C GLY A 80 -5.89 35.23 -22.14
N GLY A 81 -6.40 35.11 -20.88
CA GLY A 81 -6.51 33.89 -20.15
C GLY A 81 -7.49 32.91 -20.78
N LEU A 82 -8.68 33.37 -21.15
CA LEU A 82 -9.67 32.54 -21.88
C LEU A 82 -9.19 32.14 -23.27
N GLY A 83 -8.45 33.05 -23.96
CA GLY A 83 -7.80 32.71 -25.21
C GLY A 83 -6.72 31.66 -25.09
N ALA A 84 -5.95 31.66 -24.00
CA ALA A 84 -4.98 30.63 -23.68
C ALA A 84 -5.68 29.30 -23.32
N LEU A 85 -6.73 29.36 -22.48
CA LEU A 85 -7.55 28.19 -22.15
C LEU A 85 -8.08 27.49 -23.40
N ARG A 86 -8.60 28.26 -24.36
CA ARG A 86 -9.10 27.75 -25.65
C ARG A 86 -8.02 27.02 -26.44
N ARG A 87 -6.80 27.62 -26.55
CA ARG A 87 -5.68 27.00 -27.26
C ARG A 87 -5.24 25.71 -26.53
N ILE A 88 -5.03 25.79 -25.22
CA ILE A 88 -4.61 24.63 -24.40
C ILE A 88 -5.62 23.49 -24.54
N THR A 89 -6.92 23.76 -24.41
CA THR A 89 -7.98 22.74 -24.55
C THR A 89 -7.94 22.08 -25.92
N GLY A 90 -7.86 22.88 -27.01
CA GLY A 90 -7.79 22.34 -28.36
C GLY A 90 -6.49 21.59 -28.67
N ASP A 91 -5.37 21.98 -28.07
CA ASP A 91 -4.09 21.28 -28.24
C ASP A 91 -4.06 19.97 -27.42
N ILE A 92 -4.68 19.92 -26.23
CA ILE A 92 -4.86 18.68 -25.46
C ILE A 92 -5.70 17.68 -26.23
N GLU A 93 -6.78 18.06 -26.91
CA GLU A 93 -7.61 17.17 -27.72
C GLU A 93 -6.86 16.50 -28.89
N ARG A 94 -5.76 17.10 -29.35
CA ARG A 94 -4.90 16.52 -30.37
C ARG A 94 -3.87 15.52 -29.84
N VAL A 95 -3.74 15.42 -28.53
CA VAL A 95 -2.82 14.42 -27.93
C VAL A 95 -3.38 13.03 -28.14
N PRO A 96 -2.58 12.07 -28.62
CA PRO A 96 -3.02 10.69 -28.81
C PRO A 96 -3.63 10.10 -27.53
N TYR A 97 -4.70 9.32 -27.69
CA TYR A 97 -5.47 8.67 -26.63
C TYR A 97 -6.30 9.61 -25.75
N VAL A 98 -6.30 10.92 -26.00
CA VAL A 98 -7.29 11.84 -25.44
C VAL A 98 -8.56 11.73 -26.30
N THR A 99 -9.68 11.47 -25.63
CA THR A 99 -11.00 11.39 -26.29
C THR A 99 -11.72 12.72 -26.26
N ARG A 100 -11.52 13.51 -25.19
CA ARG A 100 -12.12 14.84 -25.03
C ARG A 100 -11.36 15.67 -24.00
N ALA A 101 -11.29 17.00 -24.22
CA ALA A 101 -10.91 17.98 -23.21
C ALA A 101 -12.08 18.95 -23.00
N TYR A 102 -12.63 18.94 -21.77
CA TYR A 102 -13.77 19.77 -21.41
C TYR A 102 -13.35 20.91 -20.48
N SER A 103 -13.65 22.13 -20.89
CA SER A 103 -13.33 23.35 -20.14
C SER A 103 -14.37 24.44 -20.45
N LEU A 104 -14.24 25.63 -19.87
CA LEU A 104 -15.07 26.79 -20.27
C LEU A 104 -14.98 27.09 -21.77
N ALA A 105 -13.86 26.73 -22.41
CA ALA A 105 -13.66 26.96 -23.86
C ALA A 105 -14.44 25.96 -24.74
N SER A 106 -14.81 24.80 -24.24
CA SER A 106 -15.62 23.79 -24.93
C SER A 106 -17.04 23.67 -24.36
N ALA A 107 -17.34 24.38 -23.27
CA ALA A 107 -18.69 24.45 -22.71
C ALA A 107 -19.63 25.23 -23.62
N ASN A 108 -20.87 24.77 -23.74
CA ASN A 108 -21.89 25.39 -24.55
C ASN A 108 -22.99 26.00 -23.69
N VAL A 109 -23.55 27.08 -24.19
CA VAL A 109 -24.73 27.73 -23.60
C VAL A 109 -25.89 27.62 -24.61
N ILE A 110 -27.04 27.25 -24.12
CA ILE A 110 -28.27 27.14 -24.89
C ILE A 110 -28.93 28.50 -24.91
N HIS A 111 -29.15 29.07 -26.11
CA HIS A 111 -29.92 30.28 -26.27
C HIS A 111 -31.22 29.98 -27.01
N PRO A 112 -32.38 30.32 -26.43
CA PRO A 112 -33.62 30.27 -27.18
C PRO A 112 -33.60 31.29 -28.30
N THR A 113 -33.94 30.89 -29.51
CA THR A 113 -34.06 31.77 -30.68
C THR A 113 -35.51 31.76 -31.16
N GLY A 114 -36.06 32.95 -31.46
CA GLY A 114 -37.43 33.10 -31.88
C GLY A 114 -38.42 33.18 -30.74
N SER A 115 -39.72 33.37 -31.09
CA SER A 115 -40.85 33.38 -30.16
C SER A 115 -42.05 32.80 -30.85
N GLY A 116 -42.85 31.96 -30.15
CA GLY A 116 -44.03 31.29 -30.68
C GLY A 116 -43.67 30.03 -31.50
N ASP A 117 -44.33 29.84 -32.64
CA ASP A 117 -44.16 28.62 -33.48
C ASP A 117 -42.80 28.54 -34.15
N ASP A 118 -42.00 29.65 -34.19
CA ASP A 118 -40.65 29.69 -34.70
C ASP A 118 -39.58 29.58 -33.58
N ALA A 119 -39.95 29.14 -32.37
CA ALA A 119 -39.02 28.96 -31.29
C ALA A 119 -38.00 27.86 -31.61
N GLY A 120 -36.75 28.23 -31.71
CA GLY A 120 -35.63 27.34 -31.96
C GLY A 120 -34.59 27.40 -30.84
N ILE A 121 -33.63 26.53 -30.88
CA ILE A 121 -32.46 26.54 -29.98
C ILE A 121 -31.24 26.82 -30.82
N GLU A 122 -30.42 27.72 -30.35
CA GLU A 122 -29.06 27.88 -30.84
C GLU A 122 -28.07 27.48 -29.70
N VAL A 123 -27.32 26.42 -29.92
CA VAL A 123 -26.24 26.02 -29.05
C VAL A 123 -24.99 26.78 -29.43
N ARG A 124 -24.56 27.71 -28.58
CA ARG A 124 -23.35 28.50 -28.79
C ARG A 124 -22.26 28.14 -27.80
N PRO A 125 -20.99 28.08 -28.23
CA PRO A 125 -19.91 27.92 -27.27
C PRO A 125 -19.86 29.13 -26.32
N LEU A 126 -19.66 28.87 -25.02
CA LEU A 126 -19.54 29.92 -23.98
C LEU A 126 -18.37 30.87 -24.30
N VAL A 127 -17.25 30.31 -24.76
CA VAL A 127 -16.11 31.08 -25.30
C VAL A 127 -16.14 30.95 -26.82
N PRO A 128 -16.27 32.05 -27.58
CA PRO A 128 -16.30 32.01 -29.04
C PRO A 128 -15.13 31.25 -29.64
N ARG A 129 -15.38 30.43 -30.66
CA ARG A 129 -14.32 29.65 -31.35
C ARG A 129 -13.31 30.56 -32.07
N ALA A 130 -13.73 31.76 -32.50
CA ALA A 130 -12.89 32.75 -33.12
C ALA A 130 -13.40 34.17 -32.78
N GLY A 131 -12.52 35.16 -32.86
CA GLY A 131 -12.85 36.56 -32.57
C GLY A 131 -12.64 36.99 -31.09
N PRO A 132 -13.07 38.21 -30.75
CA PRO A 132 -12.91 38.77 -29.40
C PRO A 132 -13.75 37.99 -28.38
N ILE A 133 -13.25 37.95 -27.14
CA ILE A 133 -13.90 37.26 -26.05
C ILE A 133 -14.39 38.30 -25.03
N ASP A 134 -15.69 38.35 -24.79
CA ASP A 134 -16.23 39.13 -23.68
C ASP A 134 -16.01 38.34 -22.37
N ALA A 135 -14.89 38.61 -21.75
CA ALA A 135 -14.46 37.94 -20.53
C ALA A 135 -15.43 38.15 -19.36
N ALA A 136 -16.08 39.31 -19.30
CA ALA A 136 -17.05 39.59 -18.22
C ALA A 136 -18.33 38.80 -18.39
N ALA A 137 -18.86 38.75 -19.60
CA ALA A 137 -20.06 37.93 -19.91
C ALA A 137 -19.79 36.45 -19.71
N VAL A 138 -18.65 35.92 -20.17
CA VAL A 138 -18.24 34.51 -19.96
C VAL A 138 -18.15 34.19 -18.47
N ALA A 139 -17.49 35.02 -17.66
CA ALA A 139 -17.37 34.81 -16.23
C ALA A 139 -18.71 34.85 -15.50
N GLN A 140 -19.61 35.75 -15.89
CA GLN A 140 -20.94 35.88 -15.31
C GLN A 140 -21.79 34.63 -15.63
N GLN A 141 -21.80 34.20 -16.89
CA GLN A 141 -22.56 33.05 -17.33
C GLN A 141 -22.01 31.75 -16.69
N ALA A 142 -20.68 31.55 -16.65
CA ALA A 142 -20.05 30.38 -16.05
C ALA A 142 -20.35 30.29 -14.56
N LEU A 143 -20.41 31.39 -13.82
CA LEU A 143 -20.72 31.37 -12.40
C LEU A 143 -22.22 31.22 -12.12
N ALA A 144 -23.09 31.61 -13.07
CA ALA A 144 -24.52 31.43 -12.95
C ALA A 144 -24.99 30.00 -13.28
N ASP A 145 -24.19 29.25 -14.00
CA ASP A 145 -24.49 27.87 -14.38
C ASP A 145 -23.99 26.86 -13.32
N PRO A 146 -24.90 26.14 -12.63
CA PRO A 146 -24.52 25.14 -11.61
C PRO A 146 -23.64 23.98 -12.13
N PHE A 147 -23.63 23.72 -13.45
CA PHE A 147 -22.80 22.69 -14.06
C PHE A 147 -21.34 23.14 -14.30
N LEU A 148 -21.12 24.46 -14.32
CA LEU A 148 -19.80 25.03 -14.57
C LEU A 148 -19.19 25.61 -13.28
N ALA A 149 -20.03 26.22 -12.45
CA ALA A 149 -19.60 26.84 -11.21
C ALA A 149 -19.10 25.79 -10.20
N GLY A 150 -17.89 25.98 -9.69
CA GLY A 150 -17.25 25.07 -8.78
C GLY A 150 -16.55 23.88 -9.46
N ASP A 151 -16.96 23.45 -10.63
CA ASP A 151 -16.30 22.36 -11.36
C ASP A 151 -15.30 22.88 -12.40
N LEU A 152 -15.68 23.84 -13.22
CA LEU A 152 -14.80 24.42 -14.24
C LEU A 152 -14.26 25.80 -13.89
N VAL A 153 -14.89 26.50 -12.96
CA VAL A 153 -14.46 27.83 -12.51
C VAL A 153 -14.69 27.99 -11.01
N SER A 154 -13.69 28.54 -10.32
CA SER A 154 -13.81 28.85 -8.89
C SER A 154 -14.68 30.08 -8.65
N SER A 155 -15.39 30.13 -7.52
CA SER A 155 -16.24 31.26 -7.12
C SER A 155 -15.47 32.60 -7.00
N ASP A 156 -14.19 32.55 -6.66
CA ASP A 156 -13.31 33.71 -6.56
C ASP A 156 -12.65 34.08 -7.89
N ARG A 157 -12.98 33.40 -8.98
CA ARG A 157 -12.49 33.69 -10.35
C ARG A 157 -10.97 33.55 -10.54
N THR A 158 -10.29 32.81 -9.64
CA THR A 158 -8.82 32.65 -9.69
C THR A 158 -8.38 31.34 -10.28
N VAL A 159 -9.31 30.34 -10.39
CA VAL A 159 -9.01 29.02 -10.91
C VAL A 159 -10.00 28.67 -12.02
N VAL A 160 -9.48 28.12 -13.12
CA VAL A 160 -10.26 27.43 -14.15
C VAL A 160 -9.74 26.02 -14.34
N SER A 161 -10.59 25.09 -14.72
CA SER A 161 -10.17 23.70 -14.90
C SER A 161 -10.46 23.16 -16.30
N ILE A 162 -9.66 22.17 -16.70
CA ILE A 162 -9.85 21.35 -17.90
C ILE A 162 -9.99 19.90 -17.42
N VAL A 163 -11.09 19.27 -17.75
CA VAL A 163 -11.31 17.83 -17.51
C VAL A 163 -10.95 17.09 -18.79
N VAL A 164 -9.96 16.22 -18.71
CA VAL A 164 -9.47 15.44 -19.88
C VAL A 164 -9.90 13.99 -19.69
N ASN A 165 -10.69 13.51 -20.66
CA ASN A 165 -11.10 12.10 -20.78
C ASN A 165 -10.17 11.41 -21.76
N VAL A 166 -9.88 10.12 -21.51
CA VAL A 166 -8.97 9.31 -22.31
C VAL A 166 -9.62 8.01 -22.77
N ASP A 167 -9.01 7.38 -23.76
CA ASP A 167 -9.35 6.03 -24.22
C ASP A 167 -8.96 5.01 -23.11
N GLU A 168 -9.95 4.54 -22.35
CA GLU A 168 -9.75 3.68 -21.19
C GLU A 168 -9.11 2.33 -21.52
N ASP A 169 -9.33 1.82 -22.73
CA ASP A 169 -8.81 0.51 -23.13
C ASP A 169 -7.33 0.55 -23.50
N ARG A 170 -6.84 1.70 -23.93
CA ARG A 170 -5.48 1.84 -24.49
C ARG A 170 -4.53 2.63 -23.61
N ILE A 171 -5.04 3.42 -22.67
CA ILE A 171 -4.24 4.37 -21.88
C ILE A 171 -3.20 3.68 -21.00
N ASP A 172 -3.47 2.49 -20.47
CA ASP A 172 -2.60 1.85 -19.46
C ASP A 172 -1.17 1.61 -19.95
N ALA A 173 -1.01 1.27 -21.23
CA ALA A 173 0.32 1.03 -21.82
C ALA A 173 1.12 2.31 -22.08
N VAL A 174 0.45 3.45 -22.24
CA VAL A 174 1.05 4.73 -22.69
C VAL A 174 0.77 5.88 -21.74
N ARG A 175 0.24 5.60 -20.54
CA ARG A 175 -0.23 6.60 -19.58
C ARG A 175 0.81 7.68 -19.28
N GLY A 176 2.02 7.25 -18.90
CA GLY A 176 3.11 8.20 -18.56
C GLY A 176 3.45 9.11 -19.72
N GLU A 177 3.58 8.58 -20.92
CA GLU A 177 3.90 9.36 -22.13
C GLU A 177 2.76 10.35 -22.48
N THR A 178 1.51 9.91 -22.41
CA THR A 178 0.34 10.74 -22.68
C THR A 178 0.26 11.91 -21.69
N LEU A 179 0.44 11.61 -20.38
CA LEU A 179 0.44 12.65 -19.34
C LEU A 179 1.60 13.66 -19.51
N ASP A 180 2.79 13.20 -19.86
CA ASP A 180 3.93 14.09 -20.10
C ASP A 180 3.70 14.98 -21.32
N ARG A 181 3.11 14.45 -22.42
CA ARG A 181 2.69 15.27 -23.57
C ARG A 181 1.65 16.33 -23.19
N ILE A 182 0.65 15.97 -22.36
CA ILE A 182 -0.35 16.94 -21.89
C ILE A 182 0.33 18.02 -21.03
N ARG A 183 1.27 17.65 -20.13
CA ARG A 183 2.03 18.64 -19.34
C ARG A 183 2.83 19.59 -20.22
N ASP A 184 3.45 19.08 -21.28
CA ASP A 184 4.20 19.90 -22.24
C ASP A 184 3.30 20.86 -23.02
N VAL A 185 2.11 20.42 -23.42
CA VAL A 185 1.10 21.27 -24.09
C VAL A 185 0.66 22.39 -23.14
N VAL A 186 0.31 22.05 -21.91
CA VAL A 186 -0.10 23.01 -20.90
C VAL A 186 1.02 24.01 -20.62
N ALA A 187 2.25 23.53 -20.37
CA ALA A 187 3.39 24.41 -20.05
C ALA A 187 3.69 25.44 -21.17
N ARG A 188 3.56 25.04 -22.44
CA ARG A 188 3.75 25.94 -23.59
C ARG A 188 2.63 26.96 -23.77
N GLY A 189 1.41 26.61 -23.33
CA GLY A 189 0.22 27.46 -23.49
C GLY A 189 -0.08 28.38 -22.30
N LEU A 190 0.60 28.20 -21.16
CA LEU A 190 0.32 28.91 -19.90
C LEU A 190 0.52 30.44 -20.07
N PRO A 191 -0.45 31.25 -19.63
CA PRO A 191 -0.26 32.70 -19.51
C PRO A 191 0.80 33.07 -18.46
N PRO A 192 1.42 34.24 -18.51
CA PRO A 192 2.25 34.77 -17.43
C PRO A 192 1.49 34.74 -16.08
N ASP A 193 2.19 34.51 -14.98
CA ASP A 193 1.65 34.45 -13.60
C ASP A 193 0.55 33.40 -13.37
N THR A 194 0.46 32.40 -14.25
CA THR A 194 -0.46 31.27 -14.12
C THR A 194 0.30 30.00 -13.76
N ARG A 195 -0.23 29.23 -12.83
CA ARG A 195 0.30 27.91 -12.45
C ARG A 195 -0.67 26.80 -12.86
N ALA A 196 -0.13 25.69 -13.31
CA ALA A 196 -0.92 24.50 -13.63
C ALA A 196 -0.75 23.42 -12.54
N TYR A 197 -1.86 22.81 -12.17
CA TYR A 197 -1.92 21.71 -11.22
C TYR A 197 -2.64 20.52 -11.85
N PHE A 198 -2.08 19.33 -11.67
CA PHE A 198 -2.59 18.11 -12.27
C PHE A 198 -3.12 17.18 -11.18
N ASN A 199 -4.31 16.63 -11.39
CA ASN A 199 -4.96 15.69 -10.47
C ASN A 199 -5.90 14.76 -11.25
N GLY A 200 -6.68 13.94 -10.54
CA GLY A 200 -7.59 12.96 -11.14
C GLY A 200 -7.03 11.54 -11.09
N SER A 201 -7.86 10.57 -11.44
CA SER A 201 -7.52 9.15 -11.32
C SER A 201 -6.28 8.74 -12.13
N LEU A 202 -6.09 9.33 -13.31
CA LEU A 202 -4.90 9.09 -14.14
C LEU A 202 -3.62 9.60 -13.49
N GLU A 203 -3.65 10.82 -12.99
CA GLU A 203 -2.48 11.42 -12.33
C GLU A 203 -2.11 10.69 -11.06
N ILE A 204 -3.12 10.28 -10.26
CA ILE A 204 -2.93 9.49 -9.05
C ILE A 204 -2.25 8.16 -9.38
N SER A 205 -2.82 7.38 -10.32
CA SER A 205 -2.27 6.08 -10.71
C SER A 205 -0.85 6.20 -11.27
N GLU A 206 -0.59 7.21 -12.09
CA GLU A 206 0.75 7.45 -12.64
C GLU A 206 1.75 7.88 -11.55
N THR A 207 1.33 8.71 -10.62
CA THR A 207 2.16 9.10 -9.47
C THR A 207 2.54 7.87 -8.63
N TYR A 208 1.60 6.96 -8.37
CA TYR A 208 1.90 5.70 -7.68
C TYR A 208 2.87 4.81 -8.49
N ASN A 209 2.72 4.74 -9.82
CA ASN A 209 3.64 4.00 -10.68
C ASN A 209 5.05 4.60 -10.62
N ARG A 210 5.18 5.90 -10.71
CA ARG A 210 6.47 6.62 -10.59
C ARG A 210 7.09 6.42 -9.21
N VAL A 211 6.30 6.52 -8.15
CA VAL A 211 6.77 6.25 -6.77
C VAL A 211 7.24 4.80 -6.63
N THR A 212 6.51 3.84 -7.17
CA THR A 212 6.90 2.42 -7.14
C THR A 212 8.27 2.21 -7.80
N LEU A 213 8.47 2.79 -8.99
CA LEU A 213 9.76 2.77 -9.67
C LEU A 213 10.85 3.50 -8.88
N ASN A 214 10.55 4.72 -8.43
CA ASN A 214 11.50 5.51 -7.65
C ASN A 214 11.91 4.82 -6.36
N ASN A 215 10.97 4.20 -5.63
CA ASN A 215 11.27 3.41 -4.44
C ASN A 215 12.22 2.27 -4.78
N THR A 216 11.97 1.55 -5.88
CA THR A 216 12.80 0.43 -6.29
C THR A 216 14.21 0.89 -6.68
N TYR A 217 14.33 1.86 -7.58
CA TYR A 217 15.64 2.27 -8.11
C TYR A 217 16.42 3.18 -7.15
N ARG A 218 15.76 3.98 -6.33
CA ARG A 218 16.40 4.94 -5.43
C ARG A 218 16.80 4.34 -4.10
N PHE A 219 16.02 3.38 -3.57
CA PHE A 219 16.30 2.79 -2.26
C PHE A 219 17.02 1.47 -2.31
N THR A 220 16.89 0.68 -3.37
CA THR A 220 17.62 -0.58 -3.49
C THR A 220 19.15 -0.41 -3.40
N PRO A 221 19.81 0.53 -4.13
CA PRO A 221 21.25 0.71 -4.01
C PRO A 221 21.73 1.12 -2.61
N PRO A 222 21.13 2.10 -1.89
CA PRO A 222 21.50 2.41 -0.51
C PRO A 222 21.32 1.23 0.45
N ILE A 223 20.27 0.42 0.29
CA ILE A 223 20.06 -0.78 1.11
C ILE A 223 21.20 -1.76 0.88
N PHE A 224 21.54 -2.06 -0.39
CA PHE A 224 22.68 -2.94 -0.71
C PHE A 224 24.01 -2.36 -0.22
N LEU A 225 24.22 -1.05 -0.31
CA LEU A 225 25.41 -0.40 0.24
C LEU A 225 25.48 -0.57 1.76
N MET A 226 24.36 -0.35 2.47
CA MET A 226 24.27 -0.56 3.91
C MET A 226 24.62 -2.02 4.28
N VAL A 227 24.09 -2.97 3.51
CA VAL A 227 24.40 -4.39 3.64
C VAL A 227 25.89 -4.67 3.47
N VAL A 228 26.51 -4.15 2.42
CA VAL A 228 27.96 -4.30 2.16
C VAL A 228 28.78 -3.76 3.33
N ILE A 229 28.43 -2.55 3.81
CA ILE A 229 29.11 -1.94 4.95
C ILE A 229 28.97 -2.83 6.18
N SER A 230 27.76 -3.28 6.48
CA SER A 230 27.46 -4.10 7.66
C SER A 230 28.19 -5.44 7.63
N LEU A 231 28.12 -6.16 6.51
CA LEU A 231 28.84 -7.43 6.33
C LEU A 231 30.36 -7.24 6.40
N TYR A 232 30.88 -6.14 5.83
CA TYR A 232 32.31 -5.86 5.90
C TYR A 232 32.75 -5.54 7.33
N VAL A 233 31.99 -4.74 8.06
CA VAL A 233 32.28 -4.42 9.47
C VAL A 233 32.27 -5.69 10.31
N LEU A 234 31.30 -6.58 10.06
CA LEU A 234 31.13 -7.83 10.79
C LEU A 234 32.24 -8.84 10.51
N PHE A 235 32.56 -9.09 9.24
CA PHE A 235 33.48 -10.15 8.84
C PHE A 235 34.89 -9.67 8.56
N ARG A 236 35.12 -8.36 8.38
CA ARG A 236 36.40 -7.76 8.02
C ARG A 236 37.08 -8.41 6.80
N SER A 237 36.26 -8.95 5.89
CA SER A 237 36.72 -9.69 4.72
C SER A 237 35.87 -9.38 3.50
N TRP A 238 36.42 -8.68 2.52
CA TRP A 238 35.76 -8.38 1.25
C TRP A 238 35.26 -9.64 0.51
N ARG A 239 36.02 -10.75 0.63
CA ARG A 239 35.67 -12.01 -0.03
C ARG A 239 34.36 -12.57 0.55
N ILE A 240 34.23 -12.62 1.88
CA ILE A 240 33.02 -13.10 2.56
C ILE A 240 31.88 -12.14 2.23
N THR A 241 32.11 -10.83 2.35
CA THR A 241 31.11 -9.81 2.06
C THR A 241 30.51 -9.96 0.66
N PHE A 242 31.34 -10.05 -0.39
CA PHE A 242 30.84 -10.18 -1.76
C PHE A 242 30.22 -11.56 -2.07
N LEU A 243 30.69 -12.63 -1.43
CA LEU A 243 30.07 -13.94 -1.58
C LEU A 243 28.67 -13.97 -0.96
N THR A 244 28.52 -13.47 0.26
CA THR A 244 27.21 -13.35 0.94
C THR A 244 26.29 -12.43 0.15
N LEU A 245 26.77 -11.26 -0.29
CA LEU A 245 25.99 -10.36 -1.13
C LEU A 245 25.51 -11.03 -2.42
N GLY A 246 26.34 -11.88 -3.03
CA GLY A 246 25.95 -12.66 -4.21
C GLY A 246 24.81 -13.64 -3.92
N CYS A 247 24.81 -14.29 -2.74
CA CYS A 247 23.71 -15.16 -2.31
C CYS A 247 22.41 -14.34 -2.14
N VAL A 248 22.47 -13.20 -1.44
CA VAL A 248 21.32 -12.30 -1.27
C VAL A 248 20.75 -11.85 -2.62
N LEU A 249 21.60 -11.50 -3.59
CA LEU A 249 21.13 -11.13 -4.94
C LEU A 249 20.40 -12.28 -5.64
N VAL A 250 20.91 -13.51 -5.51
CA VAL A 250 20.25 -14.70 -6.06
C VAL A 250 18.90 -14.92 -5.40
N SER A 251 18.80 -14.75 -4.07
CA SER A 251 17.56 -14.88 -3.32
C SER A 251 16.53 -13.84 -3.75
N VAL A 252 16.92 -12.58 -3.95
CA VAL A 252 16.04 -11.53 -4.46
C VAL A 252 15.53 -11.85 -5.87
N LEU A 253 16.39 -12.35 -6.76
CA LEU A 253 15.99 -12.75 -8.12
C LEU A 253 14.98 -13.90 -8.09
N TRP A 254 15.18 -14.90 -7.24
CA TRP A 254 14.23 -15.98 -7.05
C TRP A 254 12.92 -15.49 -6.46
N ALA A 255 12.93 -14.68 -5.42
CA ALA A 255 11.74 -14.13 -4.78
C ALA A 255 10.88 -13.34 -5.77
N MET A 256 11.48 -12.40 -6.51
CA MET A 256 10.76 -11.58 -7.48
C MET A 256 10.33 -12.37 -8.72
N GLY A 257 11.15 -13.35 -9.16
CA GLY A 257 10.80 -14.24 -10.25
C GLY A 257 9.60 -15.12 -9.91
N LEU A 258 9.57 -15.71 -8.71
CA LEU A 258 8.44 -16.50 -8.21
C LEU A 258 7.19 -15.64 -8.03
N TYR A 259 7.33 -14.42 -7.51
CA TYR A 259 6.22 -13.45 -7.42
C TYR A 259 5.58 -13.20 -8.79
N SER A 260 6.41 -12.97 -9.81
CA SER A 260 5.94 -12.77 -11.19
C SER A 260 5.32 -14.05 -11.80
N LEU A 261 5.89 -15.24 -11.52
CA LEU A 261 5.34 -16.52 -11.98
C LEU A 261 3.96 -16.83 -11.39
N MET A 262 3.68 -16.36 -10.18
CA MET A 262 2.35 -16.46 -9.57
C MET A 262 1.31 -15.52 -10.24
N GLY A 263 1.73 -14.71 -11.20
CA GLY A 263 0.83 -13.81 -11.94
C GLY A 263 0.49 -12.52 -11.24
N TYR A 264 1.20 -12.16 -10.15
CA TYR A 264 1.00 -10.91 -9.44
C TYR A 264 1.62 -9.73 -10.20
N THR A 265 0.92 -8.61 -10.22
CA THR A 265 1.42 -7.34 -10.77
C THR A 265 2.29 -6.62 -9.75
N TYR A 266 3.30 -5.89 -10.24
CA TYR A 266 4.16 -5.07 -9.39
C TYR A 266 3.44 -3.78 -9.01
N ASN A 267 3.37 -3.50 -7.72
CA ASN A 267 2.67 -2.34 -7.17
C ASN A 267 3.50 -1.69 -6.04
N VAL A 268 2.99 -0.61 -5.47
CA VAL A 268 3.71 0.13 -4.42
C VAL A 268 4.00 -0.72 -3.17
N LEU A 269 3.14 -1.70 -2.83
CA LEU A 269 3.39 -2.61 -1.71
C LEU A 269 4.43 -3.67 -2.06
N SER A 270 4.34 -4.27 -3.24
CA SER A 270 5.31 -5.28 -3.68
C SER A 270 6.72 -4.69 -3.85
N SER A 271 6.87 -3.37 -4.03
CA SER A 271 8.17 -2.71 -4.02
C SER A 271 8.92 -2.88 -2.67
N MET A 272 8.20 -3.20 -1.59
CA MET A 272 8.77 -3.44 -0.27
C MET A 272 9.27 -4.89 -0.10
N ILE A 273 8.96 -5.81 -1.02
CA ILE A 273 9.43 -7.22 -0.97
C ILE A 273 10.96 -7.27 -1.08
N VAL A 274 11.55 -6.50 -1.98
CA VAL A 274 13.01 -6.50 -2.18
C VAL A 274 13.77 -6.11 -0.90
N PRO A 275 13.49 -4.94 -0.28
CA PRO A 275 14.08 -4.61 1.02
C PRO A 275 13.88 -5.69 2.09
N LEU A 276 12.68 -6.25 2.16
CA LEU A 276 12.32 -7.27 3.14
C LEU A 276 13.18 -8.54 2.96
N ILE A 277 13.24 -9.08 1.74
CA ILE A 277 14.03 -10.29 1.45
C ILE A 277 15.53 -10.04 1.69
N VAL A 278 16.06 -8.87 1.29
CA VAL A 278 17.46 -8.51 1.54
C VAL A 278 17.78 -8.56 3.02
N VAL A 279 16.93 -7.98 3.86
CA VAL A 279 17.11 -7.92 5.32
C VAL A 279 17.08 -9.33 5.93
N LEU A 280 16.13 -10.17 5.53
CA LEU A 280 15.98 -11.54 6.05
C LEU A 280 17.11 -12.45 5.60
N ALA A 281 17.46 -12.41 4.32
CA ALA A 281 18.56 -13.20 3.76
C ALA A 281 19.90 -12.93 4.48
N ILE A 282 20.16 -11.68 4.85
CA ILE A 282 21.38 -11.34 5.58
C ILE A 282 21.39 -11.97 6.97
N ALA A 283 20.27 -11.96 7.68
CA ALA A 283 20.18 -12.54 9.02
C ALA A 283 20.56 -14.02 8.98
N ASP A 284 19.97 -14.80 8.07
CA ASP A 284 20.27 -16.21 7.87
C ASP A 284 21.73 -16.45 7.46
N ASP A 285 22.22 -15.70 6.49
CA ASP A 285 23.58 -15.82 5.97
C ASP A 285 24.64 -15.51 7.03
N VAL A 286 24.42 -14.53 7.90
CA VAL A 286 25.33 -14.18 9.00
C VAL A 286 25.48 -15.37 9.96
N HIS A 287 24.39 -16.03 10.35
CA HIS A 287 24.44 -17.21 11.22
C HIS A 287 25.20 -18.37 10.57
N ILE A 288 24.97 -18.63 9.27
CA ILE A 288 25.69 -19.67 8.52
C ILE A 288 27.18 -19.35 8.47
N VAL A 289 27.55 -18.13 8.12
CA VAL A 289 28.96 -17.71 7.99
C VAL A 289 29.67 -17.82 9.34
N GLN A 290 29.08 -17.30 10.42
CA GLN A 290 29.69 -17.34 11.76
C GLN A 290 29.98 -18.76 12.19
N HIS A 291 29.00 -19.67 12.09
CA HIS A 291 29.16 -21.05 12.50
C HIS A 291 30.16 -21.81 11.62
N TYR A 292 30.16 -21.54 10.30
CA TYR A 292 31.14 -22.13 9.37
C TYR A 292 32.57 -21.74 9.75
N MET A 293 32.81 -20.44 10.03
CA MET A 293 34.13 -19.93 10.38
C MET A 293 34.62 -20.48 11.75
N GLU A 294 33.70 -20.57 12.74
CA GLU A 294 34.01 -21.19 14.04
C GLU A 294 34.40 -22.67 13.88
N THR A 295 33.59 -23.44 13.15
CA THR A 295 33.85 -24.87 12.92
C THR A 295 35.11 -25.09 12.12
N LEU A 296 35.36 -24.27 11.08
CA LEU A 296 36.62 -24.33 10.29
C LEU A 296 37.85 -24.02 11.15
N GLY A 297 37.76 -23.01 12.04
CA GLY A 297 38.81 -22.65 12.97
C GLY A 297 39.18 -23.79 13.94
N ARG A 298 38.14 -24.55 14.40
CA ARG A 298 38.32 -25.66 15.33
C ARG A 298 38.80 -26.94 14.68
N THR A 299 38.27 -27.32 13.50
CA THR A 299 38.56 -28.62 12.86
C THR A 299 39.65 -28.53 11.81
N GLY A 300 39.88 -27.37 11.21
CA GLY A 300 40.77 -27.18 10.08
C GLY A 300 40.34 -27.87 8.79
N SER A 301 39.20 -28.58 8.79
CA SER A 301 38.66 -29.33 7.64
C SER A 301 37.44 -28.59 7.03
N ARG A 302 37.51 -28.31 5.72
CA ARG A 302 36.42 -27.65 4.99
C ARG A 302 35.18 -28.54 4.91
N GLU A 303 35.35 -29.85 4.82
CA GLU A 303 34.27 -30.81 4.78
C GLU A 303 33.53 -30.85 6.14
N GLU A 304 34.30 -30.99 7.22
CA GLU A 304 33.73 -30.98 8.57
C GLU A 304 33.08 -29.64 8.88
N ALA A 305 33.69 -28.51 8.45
CA ALA A 305 33.08 -27.20 8.61
C ALA A 305 31.73 -27.10 7.86
N PHE A 306 31.69 -27.60 6.61
CA PHE A 306 30.45 -27.59 5.81
C PHE A 306 29.36 -28.48 6.46
N VAL A 307 29.70 -29.75 6.67
CA VAL A 307 28.73 -30.74 7.19
C VAL A 307 28.31 -30.39 8.62
N GLY A 308 29.24 -29.93 9.44
CA GLY A 308 28.97 -29.48 10.81
C GLY A 308 28.07 -28.25 10.83
N THR A 309 28.33 -27.27 9.97
CA THR A 309 27.50 -26.06 9.88
C THR A 309 26.09 -26.37 9.43
N VAL A 310 25.93 -27.03 8.27
CA VAL A 310 24.59 -27.34 7.75
C VAL A 310 23.84 -28.24 8.74
N GLY A 311 24.50 -29.23 9.35
CA GLY A 311 23.89 -30.08 10.34
C GLY A 311 23.42 -29.35 11.61
N TYR A 312 24.12 -28.30 12.00
CA TYR A 312 23.81 -27.48 13.17
C TYR A 312 22.74 -26.43 12.91
N VAL A 313 22.90 -25.65 11.81
CA VAL A 313 22.00 -24.50 11.54
C VAL A 313 20.68 -24.89 10.85
N PHE A 314 20.59 -26.06 10.22
CA PHE A 314 19.44 -26.45 9.41
C PHE A 314 18.11 -26.37 10.17
N VAL A 315 18.04 -26.98 11.36
CA VAL A 315 16.79 -27.01 12.14
C VAL A 315 16.43 -25.64 12.68
N PRO A 316 17.33 -24.86 13.30
CA PRO A 316 17.04 -23.49 13.70
C PRO A 316 16.59 -22.59 12.54
N LEU A 317 17.34 -22.59 11.40
CA LEU A 317 16.98 -21.76 10.25
C LEU A 317 15.66 -22.18 9.60
N LEU A 318 15.38 -23.51 9.51
CA LEU A 318 14.08 -23.97 9.02
C LEU A 318 12.94 -23.54 9.97
N ALA A 319 13.23 -23.50 11.25
CA ALA A 319 12.29 -23.03 12.25
C ALA A 319 12.00 -21.54 12.10
N ALA A 320 13.05 -20.71 12.08
CA ALA A 320 12.98 -19.27 11.96
C ALA A 320 12.40 -18.84 10.60
N GLY A 321 12.95 -19.35 9.50
CA GLY A 321 12.41 -19.07 8.15
C GLY A 321 10.99 -19.57 7.97
N GLY A 322 10.64 -20.71 8.61
CA GLY A 322 9.28 -21.26 8.60
C GLY A 322 8.27 -20.36 9.35
N THR A 323 8.61 -19.87 10.53
CA THR A 323 7.76 -18.94 11.29
C THR A 323 7.64 -17.59 10.59
N THR A 324 8.74 -17.08 10.02
CA THR A 324 8.71 -15.86 9.20
C THR A 324 7.81 -16.04 7.98
N ALA A 325 7.95 -17.15 7.24
CA ALA A 325 7.09 -17.42 6.10
C ALA A 325 5.61 -17.55 6.49
N LEU A 326 5.29 -18.17 7.64
CA LEU A 326 3.92 -18.25 8.15
C LEU A 326 3.37 -16.90 8.61
N GLY A 327 4.19 -16.08 9.28
CA GLY A 327 3.84 -14.70 9.63
C GLY A 327 3.49 -13.86 8.40
N LEU A 328 4.29 -13.96 7.33
CA LEU A 328 4.02 -13.31 6.05
C LEU A 328 2.82 -13.92 5.32
N ALA A 329 2.71 -15.25 5.29
CA ALA A 329 1.59 -15.97 4.67
C ALA A 329 0.25 -15.67 5.35
N SER A 330 0.24 -15.30 6.63
CA SER A 330 -0.98 -14.89 7.35
C SER A 330 -1.68 -13.70 6.68
N LEU A 331 -0.94 -12.85 5.96
CA LEU A 331 -1.50 -11.75 5.18
C LEU A 331 -2.39 -12.24 4.02
N ALA A 332 -2.33 -13.53 3.66
CA ALA A 332 -3.26 -14.14 2.70
C ALA A 332 -4.71 -14.13 3.18
N THR A 333 -4.95 -13.96 4.47
CA THR A 333 -6.31 -13.81 5.04
C THR A 333 -6.88 -12.41 4.86
N SER A 334 -6.10 -11.45 4.35
CA SER A 334 -6.55 -10.08 4.07
C SER A 334 -7.64 -10.05 2.99
N HIS A 335 -8.59 -9.15 3.12
CA HIS A 335 -9.55 -8.83 2.06
C HIS A 335 -8.97 -7.92 0.98
N VAL A 336 -7.76 -7.38 1.18
CA VAL A 336 -7.07 -6.50 0.24
C VAL A 336 -6.08 -7.31 -0.60
N HIS A 337 -6.34 -7.46 -1.90
CA HIS A 337 -5.54 -8.29 -2.82
C HIS A 337 -4.05 -7.87 -2.86
N ALA A 338 -3.77 -6.57 -2.81
CA ALA A 338 -2.39 -6.08 -2.79
C ALA A 338 -1.63 -6.53 -1.52
N VAL A 339 -2.31 -6.62 -0.36
CA VAL A 339 -1.74 -7.14 0.90
C VAL A 339 -1.55 -8.65 0.83
N GLN A 340 -2.52 -9.39 0.26
CA GLN A 340 -2.41 -10.84 0.03
C GLN A 340 -1.20 -11.17 -0.85
N SER A 341 -1.09 -10.52 -2.01
CA SER A 341 0.00 -10.76 -2.97
C SER A 341 1.36 -10.45 -2.37
N PHE A 342 1.48 -9.36 -1.59
CA PHE A 342 2.69 -9.06 -0.82
C PHE A 342 3.02 -10.17 0.18
N GLY A 343 2.06 -10.62 0.98
CA GLY A 343 2.26 -11.64 2.01
C GLY A 343 2.66 -12.99 1.42
N ILE A 344 1.91 -13.48 0.44
CA ILE A 344 2.19 -14.78 -0.22
C ILE A 344 3.54 -14.72 -0.95
N GLY A 345 3.77 -13.65 -1.72
CA GLY A 345 5.01 -13.47 -2.47
C GLY A 345 6.23 -13.39 -1.57
N SER A 346 6.14 -12.65 -0.46
CA SER A 346 7.20 -12.57 0.54
C SER A 346 7.45 -13.90 1.23
N ALA A 347 6.39 -14.64 1.62
CA ALA A 347 6.51 -15.95 2.26
C ALA A 347 7.22 -16.97 1.34
N VAL A 348 6.83 -17.02 0.07
CA VAL A 348 7.49 -17.87 -0.93
C VAL A 348 8.93 -17.42 -1.15
N GLY A 349 9.18 -16.11 -1.16
CA GLY A 349 10.52 -15.52 -1.28
C GLY A 349 11.44 -15.95 -0.12
N VAL A 350 10.95 -15.89 1.13
CA VAL A 350 11.71 -16.33 2.32
C VAL A 350 12.01 -17.82 2.27
N MET A 351 11.06 -18.66 1.87
CA MET A 351 11.31 -20.10 1.74
C MET A 351 12.33 -20.41 0.62
N ALA A 352 12.30 -19.66 -0.47
CA ALA A 352 13.30 -19.78 -1.52
C ALA A 352 14.69 -19.34 -1.03
N ASP A 353 14.76 -18.21 -0.32
CA ASP A 353 15.98 -17.71 0.30
C ASP A 353 16.62 -18.72 1.24
N LEU A 354 15.82 -19.30 2.18
CA LEU A 354 16.27 -20.35 3.09
C LEU A 354 16.91 -21.52 2.35
N ALA A 355 16.25 -22.01 1.28
CA ALA A 355 16.75 -23.12 0.48
C ALA A 355 18.07 -22.75 -0.25
N ILE A 356 18.18 -21.51 -0.72
CA ILE A 356 19.35 -20.96 -1.41
C ILE A 356 20.52 -20.81 -0.44
N SER A 357 20.29 -20.16 0.70
CA SER A 357 21.33 -19.86 1.70
C SER A 357 21.95 -21.10 2.29
N ILE A 358 21.18 -22.16 2.59
CA ILE A 358 21.69 -23.45 3.10
C ILE A 358 22.64 -24.12 2.09
N VAL A 359 22.44 -23.93 0.80
CA VAL A 359 23.28 -24.55 -0.26
C VAL A 359 24.43 -23.66 -0.68
N LEU A 360 24.14 -22.39 -1.04
CA LEU A 360 25.12 -21.51 -1.66
C LEU A 360 26.15 -20.97 -0.67
N VAL A 361 25.70 -20.53 0.52
CA VAL A 361 26.63 -19.87 1.46
C VAL A 361 27.74 -20.82 1.92
N PRO A 362 27.47 -22.03 2.43
CA PRO A 362 28.54 -22.97 2.81
C PRO A 362 29.37 -23.40 1.61
N THR A 363 28.76 -23.54 0.42
CA THR A 363 29.49 -23.94 -0.80
C THR A 363 30.48 -22.86 -1.18
N PHE A 364 30.11 -21.59 -1.19
CA PHE A 364 31.00 -20.50 -1.53
C PHE A 364 32.09 -20.28 -0.46
N LEU A 365 31.74 -20.43 0.82
CA LEU A 365 32.74 -20.36 1.92
C LEU A 365 33.80 -21.42 1.82
N ALA A 366 33.51 -22.58 1.22
CA ALA A 366 34.49 -23.61 0.99
C ALA A 366 35.64 -23.18 0.04
N PHE A 367 35.43 -22.11 -0.75
CA PHE A 367 36.49 -21.53 -1.61
C PHE A 367 37.28 -20.40 -0.92
N VAL A 368 36.86 -19.93 0.26
CA VAL A 368 37.58 -18.87 0.98
C VAL A 368 38.85 -19.43 1.65
N PRO A 369 39.98 -18.73 1.57
CA PRO A 369 41.24 -19.17 2.21
C PRO A 369 41.12 -19.22 3.74
N LYS A 370 41.75 -20.23 4.37
CA LYS A 370 41.72 -20.45 5.81
C LYS A 370 42.25 -19.29 6.66
N ALA A 371 43.14 -18.46 6.10
CA ALA A 371 43.77 -17.32 6.80
C ALA A 371 42.79 -16.19 7.16
N THR A 372 41.57 -16.21 6.61
CA THR A 372 40.50 -15.20 6.92
C THR A 372 39.62 -15.60 8.11
N ALA A 373 39.94 -16.70 8.80
CA ALA A 373 39.02 -17.41 9.69
C ALA A 373 38.94 -16.95 11.16
N ALA A 374 39.61 -15.85 11.54
CA ALA A 374 39.51 -15.35 12.91
C ALA A 374 38.56 -14.16 12.98
N PRO A 375 37.33 -14.29 13.53
CA PRO A 375 36.54 -13.11 13.84
C PRO A 375 37.27 -12.28 14.92
N PRO A 376 37.38 -10.96 14.76
CA PRO A 376 37.94 -10.12 15.80
C PRO A 376 37.11 -10.30 17.10
N GLN A 377 37.79 -10.62 18.19
CA GLN A 377 37.16 -10.52 19.51
C GLN A 377 36.88 -9.05 19.78
N GLU A 378 35.67 -8.62 19.46
CA GLU A 378 35.24 -7.24 19.69
C GLU A 378 35.01 -7.01 21.18
N ARG A 379 36.07 -6.61 21.87
CA ARG A 379 36.06 -6.32 23.33
C ARG A 379 35.00 -5.29 23.75
N TRP A 380 34.62 -4.39 22.83
CA TRP A 380 33.61 -3.37 23.09
C TRP A 380 32.21 -3.94 23.33
N PHE A 381 31.95 -5.15 22.86
CA PHE A 381 30.65 -5.82 22.92
C PHE A 381 30.43 -6.58 24.24
N VAL A 382 31.47 -7.17 24.76
CA VAL A 382 31.41 -8.05 25.93
C VAL A 382 30.98 -7.28 27.18
N GLY A 383 31.42 -6.02 27.31
CA GLY A 383 31.07 -5.18 28.46
C GLY A 383 29.58 -4.92 28.61
N PRO A 384 28.91 -4.36 27.59
CA PRO A 384 27.46 -4.15 27.61
C PRO A 384 26.64 -5.42 27.84
N MET A 385 26.97 -6.53 27.19
CA MET A 385 26.24 -7.80 27.36
C MET A 385 26.37 -8.36 28.77
N LYS A 386 27.57 -8.31 29.36
CA LYS A 386 27.78 -8.67 30.77
C LYS A 386 27.02 -7.76 31.73
N TRP A 387 26.87 -6.48 31.39
CA TRP A 387 26.06 -5.57 32.19
C TRP A 387 24.58 -5.93 32.11
N VAL A 388 24.05 -6.21 30.91
CA VAL A 388 22.67 -6.67 30.71
C VAL A 388 22.41 -7.95 31.50
N ALA A 389 23.24 -8.99 31.32
CA ALA A 389 23.11 -10.25 32.05
C ALA A 389 23.13 -10.04 33.57
N ARG A 390 24.00 -9.15 34.09
CA ARG A 390 24.05 -8.79 35.53
C ARG A 390 22.75 -8.11 36.00
N VAL A 391 22.21 -7.16 35.21
CA VAL A 391 20.97 -6.44 35.59
C VAL A 391 19.79 -7.42 35.60
N THR A 392 19.66 -8.26 34.57
CA THR A 392 18.56 -9.23 34.45
C THR A 392 18.63 -10.33 35.51
N SER A 393 19.83 -10.77 35.91
CA SER A 393 20.02 -11.76 36.97
C SER A 393 19.79 -11.23 38.36
N HIS A 394 20.21 -9.96 38.66
CA HIS A 394 20.11 -9.39 40.01
C HIS A 394 18.80 -8.64 40.26
N ARG A 395 18.14 -8.11 39.23
CA ARG A 395 16.90 -7.32 39.35
C ARG A 395 15.81 -7.74 38.37
N PRO A 396 15.49 -9.03 38.26
CA PRO A 396 14.55 -9.53 37.23
C PRO A 396 13.14 -8.95 37.39
N ALA A 397 12.67 -8.77 38.63
CA ALA A 397 11.36 -8.19 38.90
C ALA A 397 11.25 -6.72 38.43
N LEU A 398 12.33 -5.93 38.61
CA LEU A 398 12.37 -4.53 38.14
C LEU A 398 12.32 -4.48 36.59
N VAL A 399 13.08 -5.35 35.91
CA VAL A 399 13.08 -5.45 34.43
C VAL A 399 11.69 -5.78 33.91
N LEU A 400 11.04 -6.80 34.49
CA LEU A 400 9.68 -7.18 34.06
C LEU A 400 8.64 -6.12 34.40
N ALA A 401 8.77 -5.43 35.56
CA ALA A 401 7.88 -4.33 35.92
C ALA A 401 8.00 -3.14 34.95
N ILE A 402 9.21 -2.75 34.54
CA ILE A 402 9.43 -1.71 33.53
C ILE A 402 8.87 -2.15 32.18
N SER A 403 9.14 -3.37 31.74
CA SER A 403 8.62 -3.88 30.48
C SER A 403 7.09 -3.93 30.48
N THR A 404 6.48 -4.36 31.58
CA THR A 404 5.01 -4.35 31.74
C THR A 404 4.45 -2.91 31.70
N LEU A 405 5.11 -1.96 32.37
CA LEU A 405 4.70 -0.56 32.34
C LEU A 405 4.77 0.01 30.91
N ILE A 406 5.85 -0.26 30.18
CA ILE A 406 5.98 0.15 28.78
C ILE A 406 4.86 -0.47 27.94
N ALA A 407 4.59 -1.76 28.11
CA ALA A 407 3.50 -2.45 27.38
C ALA A 407 2.14 -1.83 27.71
N LEU A 408 1.84 -1.51 28.97
CA LEU A 408 0.60 -0.87 29.38
C LEU A 408 0.44 0.53 28.78
N VAL A 409 1.48 1.36 28.87
CA VAL A 409 1.47 2.70 28.25
C VAL A 409 1.30 2.61 26.73
N SER A 410 1.96 1.65 26.09
CA SER A 410 1.81 1.41 24.65
C SER A 410 0.41 0.93 24.30
N SER A 411 -0.19 0.06 25.12
CA SER A 411 -1.57 -0.41 24.92
C SER A 411 -2.60 0.73 24.96
N LEU A 412 -2.39 1.75 25.80
CA LEU A 412 -3.21 2.96 25.78
C LEU A 412 -3.06 3.75 24.47
N GLY A 413 -1.89 3.69 23.83
CA GLY A 413 -1.67 4.25 22.51
C GLY A 413 -2.47 3.51 21.43
N ILE A 414 -2.57 2.18 21.51
CA ILE A 414 -3.33 1.36 20.55
C ILE A 414 -4.80 1.81 20.47
N LEU A 415 -5.40 2.22 21.60
CA LEU A 415 -6.76 2.73 21.64
C LEU A 415 -6.96 4.05 20.86
N LYS A 416 -5.86 4.74 20.52
CA LYS A 416 -5.87 5.98 19.72
C LYS A 416 -5.62 5.73 18.22
N LEU A 417 -5.37 4.50 17.81
CA LEU A 417 -5.15 4.17 16.41
C LEU A 417 -6.37 4.55 15.58
N ARG A 418 -6.10 5.18 14.45
CA ARG A 418 -7.11 5.55 13.46
C ARG A 418 -6.75 4.88 12.15
N VAL A 419 -7.77 4.48 11.40
CA VAL A 419 -7.60 4.02 10.02
C VAL A 419 -7.88 5.19 9.10
N ASP A 420 -7.00 5.45 8.15
CA ASP A 420 -7.18 6.51 7.16
C ASP A 420 -6.43 6.12 5.87
N THR A 421 -7.20 5.84 4.82
CA THR A 421 -6.69 5.56 3.48
C THR A 421 -6.81 6.77 2.55
N ASN A 422 -6.98 7.97 3.10
CA ASN A 422 -7.00 9.19 2.32
C ASN A 422 -5.65 9.36 1.57
N HIS A 423 -5.69 9.13 0.26
CA HIS A 423 -4.51 9.14 -0.60
C HIS A 423 -3.81 10.50 -0.68
N ILE A 424 -4.50 11.61 -0.36
CA ILE A 424 -3.88 12.95 -0.28
C ILE A 424 -2.83 12.98 0.84
N ASN A 425 -3.11 12.31 1.96
CA ASN A 425 -2.25 12.25 3.13
C ASN A 425 -1.04 11.31 2.93
N PHE A 426 -1.01 10.53 1.85
CA PHE A 426 0.09 9.61 1.56
C PHE A 426 1.34 10.30 1.01
N PHE A 427 1.22 11.57 0.65
CA PHE A 427 2.35 12.39 0.19
C PHE A 427 2.63 13.55 1.13
N ALA A 428 3.87 14.04 1.11
CA ALA A 428 4.21 15.26 1.84
C ALA A 428 3.44 16.46 1.27
N SER A 429 3.16 17.47 2.10
CA SER A 429 2.42 18.68 1.69
C SER A 429 3.08 19.47 0.55
N GLY A 430 4.41 19.30 0.37
CA GLY A 430 5.16 19.88 -0.75
C GLY A 430 5.08 19.10 -2.07
N HIS A 431 4.52 17.89 -2.06
CA HIS A 431 4.41 17.05 -3.26
C HIS A 431 3.36 17.63 -4.24
N PRO A 432 3.62 17.67 -5.57
CA PRO A 432 2.69 18.25 -6.56
C PRO A 432 1.27 17.71 -6.47
N LEU A 433 1.11 16.38 -6.29
CA LEU A 433 -0.20 15.76 -6.15
C LEU A 433 -0.95 16.24 -4.89
N SER A 434 -0.26 16.44 -3.77
CA SER A 434 -0.86 16.98 -2.55
C SER A 434 -1.25 18.44 -2.70
N GLN A 435 -0.40 19.25 -3.34
CA GLN A 435 -0.69 20.66 -3.61
C GLN A 435 -1.89 20.81 -4.53
N SER A 436 -1.95 20.05 -5.63
CA SER A 436 -3.08 20.07 -6.56
C SER A 436 -4.38 19.65 -5.88
N ALA A 437 -4.33 18.58 -5.06
CA ALA A 437 -5.48 18.12 -4.31
C ALA A 437 -6.02 19.19 -3.35
N HIS A 438 -5.15 19.86 -2.60
CA HIS A 438 -5.55 20.94 -1.70
C HIS A 438 -6.07 22.18 -2.42
N LEU A 439 -5.55 22.51 -3.62
CA LEU A 439 -6.08 23.62 -4.42
C LEU A 439 -7.50 23.30 -4.88
N ILE A 440 -7.68 22.15 -5.53
CA ILE A 440 -8.97 21.71 -6.06
C ILE A 440 -10.00 21.61 -4.93
N ASP A 441 -9.60 21.05 -3.80
CA ASP A 441 -10.49 20.92 -2.64
C ASP A 441 -10.92 22.24 -2.05
N ARG A 442 -10.07 23.26 -2.05
CA ARG A 442 -10.40 24.59 -1.50
C ARG A 442 -11.12 25.50 -2.48
N ARG A 443 -10.83 25.40 -3.77
CA ARG A 443 -11.26 26.38 -4.79
C ARG A 443 -12.35 25.86 -5.73
N LEU A 444 -12.43 24.52 -5.88
CA LEU A 444 -13.42 23.87 -6.74
C LEU A 444 -14.36 22.97 -5.91
N SER A 445 -15.17 22.15 -6.59
CA SER A 445 -16.16 21.28 -5.95
C SER A 445 -15.59 20.08 -5.18
N GLY A 446 -14.24 19.99 -5.06
CA GLY A 446 -13.56 18.92 -4.36
C GLY A 446 -13.08 17.82 -5.31
N ILE A 447 -12.24 16.94 -4.76
CA ILE A 447 -11.61 15.84 -5.52
C ILE A 447 -12.22 14.48 -5.20
N TYR A 448 -12.95 14.37 -4.09
CA TYR A 448 -13.67 13.16 -3.74
C TYR A 448 -15.06 13.16 -4.37
N GLY A 449 -15.51 11.99 -4.76
CA GLY A 449 -16.86 11.82 -5.26
C GLY A 449 -17.28 10.37 -5.30
N PHE A 450 -18.55 10.16 -5.17
CA PHE A 450 -19.21 8.89 -5.45
C PHE A 450 -20.31 9.11 -6.48
N GLN A 451 -20.74 8.03 -7.09
CA GLN A 451 -21.85 8.04 -8.03
C GLN A 451 -23.02 7.21 -7.47
N VAL A 452 -24.23 7.61 -7.81
CA VAL A 452 -25.40 6.76 -7.65
C VAL A 452 -25.78 6.24 -9.03
N PHE A 453 -25.65 4.95 -9.20
CA PHE A 453 -25.99 4.25 -10.44
C PHE A 453 -27.42 3.74 -10.35
N PHE A 454 -28.25 4.14 -11.29
CA PHE A 454 -29.65 3.74 -11.39
C PHE A 454 -29.80 2.71 -12.51
N GLU A 455 -30.50 1.62 -12.24
CA GLU A 455 -30.73 0.54 -13.18
C GLU A 455 -32.22 0.14 -13.15
N GLY A 456 -32.86 0.13 -14.32
CA GLY A 456 -34.27 -0.18 -14.45
C GLY A 456 -34.67 -0.66 -15.85
N PRO A 457 -35.92 -0.88 -16.13
CA PRO A 457 -36.45 -1.19 -17.47
C PRO A 457 -36.06 -0.11 -18.50
N ALA A 458 -35.99 -0.48 -19.77
CA ALA A 458 -35.84 0.49 -20.85
C ALA A 458 -36.87 1.65 -20.72
N GLU A 459 -36.44 2.87 -21.07
CA GLU A 459 -37.19 4.12 -20.97
C GLU A 459 -37.56 4.55 -19.53
N SER A 460 -37.17 3.80 -18.49
CA SER A 460 -37.54 4.14 -17.09
C SER A 460 -36.97 5.50 -16.66
N MET A 461 -35.79 5.90 -17.17
CA MET A 461 -35.12 7.17 -16.85
C MET A 461 -35.80 8.40 -17.49
N ARG A 462 -36.75 8.21 -18.44
CA ARG A 462 -37.61 9.29 -18.98
C ARG A 462 -38.91 9.45 -18.18
N SER A 463 -39.19 8.55 -17.23
CA SER A 463 -40.41 8.62 -16.42
C SER A 463 -40.36 9.84 -15.47
N PRO A 464 -41.38 10.72 -15.48
CA PRO A 464 -41.48 11.84 -14.55
C PRO A 464 -41.47 11.40 -13.08
N GLY A 465 -41.98 10.20 -12.79
CA GLY A 465 -42.01 9.63 -11.44
C GLY A 465 -40.63 9.22 -10.96
N VAL A 466 -39.82 8.62 -11.86
CA VAL A 466 -38.42 8.25 -11.56
C VAL A 466 -37.57 9.49 -11.41
N LEU A 467 -37.64 10.43 -12.36
CA LEU A 467 -36.86 11.67 -12.30
C LEU A 467 -37.13 12.53 -11.07
N ARG A 468 -38.37 12.59 -10.60
CA ARG A 468 -38.72 13.26 -9.32
C ARG A 468 -38.06 12.58 -8.12
N ARG A 469 -38.00 11.24 -8.09
CA ARG A 469 -37.27 10.51 -7.04
C ARG A 469 -35.75 10.73 -7.13
N VAL A 470 -35.17 10.81 -8.34
CA VAL A 470 -33.79 11.18 -8.56
C VAL A 470 -33.52 12.59 -8.03
N GLU A 471 -34.39 13.55 -8.33
CA GLU A 471 -34.27 14.92 -7.83
C GLU A 471 -34.36 14.98 -6.29
N GLU A 472 -35.33 14.29 -5.68
CA GLU A 472 -35.49 14.22 -4.22
C GLU A 472 -34.29 13.59 -3.54
N LEU A 473 -33.74 12.51 -4.12
CA LEU A 473 -32.53 11.90 -3.65
C LEU A 473 -31.34 12.87 -3.74
N GLY A 474 -31.19 13.56 -4.88
CA GLY A 474 -30.14 14.55 -5.07
C GLY A 474 -30.20 15.67 -4.04
N GLN A 475 -31.41 16.21 -3.77
CA GLN A 475 -31.63 17.21 -2.73
C GLN A 475 -31.33 16.68 -1.33
N GLY A 476 -31.62 15.41 -1.05
CA GLY A 476 -31.31 14.74 0.20
C GLY A 476 -29.81 14.59 0.40
N ILE A 477 -29.11 14.13 -0.64
CA ILE A 477 -27.64 13.98 -0.64
C ILE A 477 -26.95 15.34 -0.53
N ALA A 478 -27.43 16.38 -1.21
CA ALA A 478 -26.85 17.72 -1.15
C ALA A 478 -26.87 18.35 0.26
N ARG A 479 -27.75 17.87 1.15
CA ARG A 479 -27.81 18.29 2.56
C ARG A 479 -26.84 17.54 3.46
N LEU A 480 -26.18 16.49 2.95
CA LEU A 480 -25.18 15.77 3.72
C LEU A 480 -23.94 16.65 3.95
N PRO A 481 -23.28 16.52 5.10
CA PRO A 481 -22.07 17.30 5.38
C PRO A 481 -21.00 17.13 4.32
N ASN A 482 -20.34 18.23 3.95
CA ASN A 482 -19.22 18.26 3.00
C ASN A 482 -19.56 17.89 1.55
N VAL A 483 -20.82 17.63 1.20
CA VAL A 483 -21.25 17.55 -0.19
C VAL A 483 -21.27 18.98 -0.78
N ARG A 484 -20.66 19.14 -1.95
CA ARG A 484 -20.52 20.43 -2.62
C ARG A 484 -21.31 20.53 -3.90
N SER A 485 -21.44 19.44 -4.63
CA SER A 485 -22.16 19.39 -5.89
C SER A 485 -22.84 18.05 -6.07
N VAL A 486 -24.04 18.05 -6.58
CA VAL A 486 -24.81 16.87 -6.98
C VAL A 486 -25.40 17.19 -8.35
N ILE A 487 -25.07 16.37 -9.34
CA ILE A 487 -25.55 16.51 -10.72
C ILE A 487 -26.18 15.20 -11.15
N SER A 488 -27.39 15.27 -11.68
CA SER A 488 -28.19 14.13 -12.12
C SER A 488 -28.89 14.39 -13.45
N LEU A 489 -29.48 13.35 -14.05
CA LEU A 489 -30.30 13.48 -15.24
C LEU A 489 -31.50 14.44 -14.99
N ALA A 490 -32.06 14.46 -13.78
CA ALA A 490 -33.14 15.36 -13.44
C ALA A 490 -32.72 16.86 -13.56
N ASP A 491 -31.47 17.18 -13.23
CA ASP A 491 -30.95 18.53 -13.33
C ASP A 491 -30.75 18.94 -14.80
N TYR A 492 -30.30 18.02 -15.66
CA TYR A 492 -30.24 18.23 -17.11
C TYR A 492 -31.64 18.48 -17.70
N VAL A 493 -32.62 17.65 -17.36
CA VAL A 493 -33.99 17.86 -17.84
C VAL A 493 -34.56 19.21 -17.40
N LYS A 494 -34.38 19.63 -16.16
CA LYS A 494 -34.79 20.95 -15.69
C LYS A 494 -34.07 22.09 -16.40
N ARG A 495 -32.78 21.93 -16.70
CA ARG A 495 -32.00 22.92 -17.45
C ARG A 495 -32.54 23.07 -18.87
N ILE A 496 -32.76 21.96 -19.56
CA ILE A 496 -33.28 21.94 -20.94
C ILE A 496 -34.69 22.55 -20.98
N ASP A 497 -35.58 22.17 -20.06
CA ASP A 497 -36.96 22.73 -19.93
C ASP A 497 -36.96 24.25 -19.77
N ARG A 498 -36.07 24.78 -18.94
CA ARG A 498 -35.88 26.21 -18.75
C ARG A 498 -35.34 26.89 -20.01
N ASP A 499 -34.30 26.34 -20.62
CA ASP A 499 -33.54 26.96 -21.71
C ASP A 499 -34.35 26.88 -23.03
N LEU A 500 -35.24 25.89 -23.17
CA LEU A 500 -36.23 25.80 -24.27
C LEU A 500 -37.43 26.71 -24.08
N GLY A 501 -37.57 27.33 -22.90
CA GLY A 501 -38.73 28.16 -22.60
C GLY A 501 -40.05 27.39 -22.47
N SER A 502 -40.01 26.04 -22.42
CA SER A 502 -41.17 25.19 -22.25
C SER A 502 -41.69 25.20 -20.81
N GLY A 503 -40.85 25.59 -19.83
CA GLY A 503 -41.17 25.66 -18.41
C GLY A 503 -40.29 26.62 -17.61
N SER A 504 -40.49 26.60 -16.27
CA SER A 504 -39.69 27.45 -15.36
C SER A 504 -38.32 26.88 -15.04
N GLY A 505 -38.03 25.62 -15.41
CA GLY A 505 -36.87 24.86 -14.99
C GLY A 505 -36.79 24.59 -13.49
N ALA A 506 -37.86 24.94 -12.73
CA ALA A 506 -37.85 24.78 -11.28
C ALA A 506 -38.21 23.34 -10.86
N ARG A 507 -38.86 22.58 -11.72
CA ARG A 507 -39.36 21.20 -11.46
C ARG A 507 -39.22 20.34 -12.69
N VAL A 508 -39.10 19.04 -12.49
CA VAL A 508 -39.16 18.04 -13.56
C VAL A 508 -40.53 18.14 -14.26
N PRO A 509 -40.57 18.20 -15.64
CA PRO A 509 -41.84 18.21 -16.37
C PRO A 509 -42.72 17.01 -16.04
N ALA A 510 -44.05 17.22 -16.07
CA ALA A 510 -45.01 16.18 -15.73
C ALA A 510 -45.26 15.19 -16.88
N SER A 511 -44.91 15.54 -18.12
CA SER A 511 -45.15 14.73 -19.32
C SER A 511 -43.87 13.98 -19.74
N GLN A 512 -43.96 12.67 -19.83
CA GLN A 512 -42.85 11.83 -20.34
C GLN A 512 -42.55 12.17 -21.83
N ALA A 513 -43.59 12.48 -22.63
CA ALA A 513 -43.41 12.86 -24.03
C ALA A 513 -42.62 14.16 -24.16
N LEU A 514 -42.88 15.15 -23.30
CA LEU A 514 -42.11 16.40 -23.27
C LEU A 514 -40.65 16.14 -22.89
N ILE A 515 -40.39 15.38 -21.83
CA ILE A 515 -39.04 15.00 -21.42
C ILE A 515 -38.29 14.29 -22.57
N ALA A 516 -38.96 13.35 -23.26
CA ALA A 516 -38.37 12.65 -24.39
C ALA A 516 -38.03 13.59 -25.56
N GLN A 517 -38.93 14.54 -25.85
CA GLN A 517 -38.72 15.56 -26.88
C GLN A 517 -37.57 16.50 -26.53
N GLU A 518 -37.49 16.99 -25.30
CA GLU A 518 -36.42 17.89 -24.83
C GLU A 518 -35.05 17.22 -24.86
N LEU A 519 -34.95 15.98 -24.36
CA LEU A 519 -33.71 15.21 -24.42
C LEU A 519 -33.31 14.89 -25.87
N PHE A 520 -34.26 14.61 -26.75
CA PHE A 520 -34.01 14.40 -28.16
C PHE A 520 -33.47 15.67 -28.83
N VAL A 521 -34.09 16.82 -28.60
CA VAL A 521 -33.66 18.11 -29.16
C VAL A 521 -32.25 18.45 -28.67
N PHE A 522 -31.96 18.25 -27.40
CA PHE A 522 -30.61 18.44 -26.85
C PHE A 522 -29.57 17.50 -27.49
N ALA A 523 -29.96 16.24 -27.74
CA ALA A 523 -29.12 15.22 -28.38
C ALA A 523 -28.90 15.45 -29.89
N LEU A 524 -29.58 16.40 -30.54
CA LEU A 524 -29.31 16.76 -31.92
C LEU A 524 -27.94 17.42 -32.11
N SER A 525 -27.45 18.12 -31.11
CA SER A 525 -26.06 18.62 -31.11
C SER A 525 -25.07 17.51 -30.75
N ASP A 526 -23.87 17.52 -31.33
CA ASP A 526 -22.82 16.57 -31.03
C ASP A 526 -22.41 16.65 -29.55
N GLU A 527 -22.31 17.85 -29.01
CA GLU A 527 -22.01 18.12 -27.61
C GLU A 527 -23.07 17.58 -26.66
N GLY A 528 -24.35 17.86 -26.96
CA GLY A 528 -25.47 17.36 -26.15
C GLY A 528 -25.54 15.83 -26.11
N ARG A 529 -25.28 15.17 -27.23
CA ARG A 529 -25.17 13.70 -27.27
C ARG A 529 -24.07 13.17 -26.36
N HIS A 530 -22.89 13.79 -26.40
CA HIS A 530 -21.76 13.38 -25.55
C HIS A 530 -22.03 13.63 -24.06
N GLU A 531 -22.65 14.77 -23.73
CA GLU A 531 -23.02 15.06 -22.33
C GLU A 531 -24.03 14.06 -21.80
N LEU A 532 -25.09 13.76 -22.59
CA LEU A 532 -26.08 12.77 -22.20
C LEU A 532 -25.49 11.36 -22.08
N ALA A 533 -24.62 10.96 -23.00
CA ALA A 533 -23.97 9.66 -22.96
C ALA A 533 -23.10 9.42 -21.71
N GLN A 534 -22.66 10.50 -21.04
CA GLN A 534 -21.95 10.38 -19.77
C GLN A 534 -22.88 10.18 -18.57
N ILE A 535 -24.20 10.36 -18.72
CA ILE A 535 -25.15 10.42 -17.60
C ILE A 535 -26.24 9.41 -17.74
N VAL A 536 -26.64 9.07 -18.97
CA VAL A 536 -27.74 8.16 -19.26
C VAL A 536 -27.42 7.25 -20.43
N ALA A 537 -27.79 5.97 -20.33
CA ALA A 537 -27.66 4.99 -21.40
C ALA A 537 -28.59 5.34 -22.58
N SER A 538 -28.23 4.91 -23.79
CA SER A 538 -28.96 5.22 -25.02
C SER A 538 -30.40 4.73 -25.04
N ASP A 539 -30.70 3.65 -24.29
CA ASP A 539 -32.02 3.07 -24.12
C ASP A 539 -32.79 3.62 -22.89
N TYR A 540 -32.17 4.57 -22.17
CA TYR A 540 -32.74 5.17 -20.96
C TYR A 540 -33.12 4.15 -19.87
N SER A 541 -32.45 3.01 -19.84
CA SER A 541 -32.60 2.01 -18.78
C SER A 541 -31.71 2.31 -17.58
N ARG A 542 -30.58 3.00 -17.80
CA ARG A 542 -29.57 3.27 -16.77
C ARG A 542 -29.19 4.74 -16.78
N ALA A 543 -28.91 5.27 -15.59
CA ALA A 543 -28.41 6.63 -15.41
C ALA A 543 -27.44 6.72 -14.23
N GLN A 544 -26.64 7.77 -14.20
CA GLN A 544 -25.81 8.08 -13.03
C GLN A 544 -26.09 9.48 -12.49
N MET A 545 -25.94 9.60 -11.16
CA MET A 545 -25.87 10.86 -10.45
C MET A 545 -24.45 11.00 -9.91
N THR A 546 -23.79 12.11 -10.19
CA THR A 546 -22.45 12.39 -9.68
C THR A 546 -22.54 13.27 -8.45
N VAL A 547 -21.90 12.85 -7.37
CA VAL A 547 -21.79 13.59 -6.11
C VAL A 547 -20.33 13.96 -5.89
N ARG A 548 -20.05 15.24 -5.67
CA ARG A 548 -18.72 15.75 -5.33
C ARG A 548 -18.67 16.23 -3.90
N MET A 549 -17.57 15.95 -3.23
CA MET A 549 -17.39 16.20 -1.80
C MET A 549 -16.03 16.84 -1.51
N ALA A 550 -15.99 17.64 -0.45
CA ALA A 550 -14.72 18.08 0.12
C ALA A 550 -13.91 16.90 0.65
N SER A 551 -12.59 17.05 0.68
CA SER A 551 -11.69 16.07 1.28
C SER A 551 -11.97 15.90 2.77
N MET A 552 -12.06 14.65 3.19
CA MET A 552 -12.28 14.27 4.58
C MET A 552 -11.66 12.89 4.86
N SER A 553 -11.70 12.45 6.11
CA SER A 553 -11.26 11.09 6.44
C SER A 553 -12.19 10.06 5.80
N SER A 554 -11.64 8.95 5.40
CA SER A 554 -12.36 7.88 4.70
C SER A 554 -13.51 7.31 5.51
N ASN A 555 -13.43 7.31 6.85
CA ASN A 555 -14.54 6.91 7.73
C ASN A 555 -15.77 7.81 7.56
N VAL A 556 -15.57 9.13 7.43
CA VAL A 556 -16.67 10.08 7.21
C VAL A 556 -17.27 9.88 5.82
N VAL A 557 -16.41 9.66 4.81
CA VAL A 557 -16.88 9.31 3.44
C VAL A 557 -17.77 8.06 3.48
N PHE A 558 -17.32 7.02 4.18
CA PHE A 558 -18.08 5.77 4.32
C PHE A 558 -19.46 5.99 4.94
N GLU A 559 -19.54 6.76 6.01
CA GLU A 559 -20.80 7.11 6.65
C GLU A 559 -21.76 7.85 5.70
N GLN A 560 -21.23 8.80 4.91
CA GLN A 560 -22.04 9.53 3.93
C GLN A 560 -22.54 8.62 2.80
N VAL A 561 -21.69 7.72 2.30
CA VAL A 561 -22.06 6.72 1.29
C VAL A 561 -23.18 5.80 1.81
N LEU A 562 -23.10 5.32 3.05
CA LEU A 562 -24.14 4.48 3.64
C LEU A 562 -25.45 5.25 3.82
N LYS A 563 -25.41 6.52 4.24
CA LYS A 563 -26.59 7.38 4.33
C LYS A 563 -27.22 7.61 2.97
N ALA A 564 -26.41 7.86 1.94
CA ALA A 564 -26.87 8.02 0.56
C ALA A 564 -27.55 6.75 0.05
N GLN A 565 -26.95 5.56 0.28
CA GLN A 565 -27.55 4.28 -0.10
C GLN A 565 -28.89 4.06 0.61
N ALA A 566 -28.95 4.27 1.92
CA ALA A 566 -30.17 4.09 2.69
C ALA A 566 -31.31 5.07 2.27
N MET A 567 -30.95 6.29 1.84
CA MET A 567 -31.94 7.22 1.26
C MET A 567 -32.43 6.73 -0.11
N ALA A 568 -31.49 6.27 -0.96
CA ALA A 568 -31.80 5.75 -2.29
C ALA A 568 -32.72 4.54 -2.21
N ASP A 569 -32.39 3.56 -1.38
CA ASP A 569 -33.21 2.35 -1.18
C ASP A 569 -34.65 2.68 -0.75
N ARG A 570 -34.84 3.64 0.17
CA ARG A 570 -36.18 4.08 0.62
C ARG A 570 -36.97 4.77 -0.47
N LEU A 571 -36.36 5.69 -1.20
CA LEU A 571 -37.03 6.48 -2.23
C LEU A 571 -37.44 5.63 -3.45
N PHE A 572 -36.60 4.62 -3.78
CA PHE A 572 -36.84 3.80 -4.96
C PHE A 572 -37.59 2.49 -4.68
N GLN A 573 -37.99 2.23 -3.44
CA GLN A 573 -38.78 1.05 -3.10
C GLN A 573 -40.07 1.01 -3.95
N GLY A 574 -40.28 -0.10 -4.66
CA GLY A 574 -41.43 -0.30 -5.53
C GLY A 574 -41.46 0.49 -6.84
N SER A 575 -40.36 1.17 -7.20
CA SER A 575 -40.28 1.95 -8.45
C SER A 575 -39.91 1.13 -9.70
N GLY A 576 -39.42 -0.11 -9.52
CA GLY A 576 -38.80 -0.90 -10.60
C GLY A 576 -37.41 -0.46 -10.99
N VAL A 577 -36.80 0.54 -10.32
CA VAL A 577 -35.43 1.02 -10.52
C VAL A 577 -34.62 0.73 -9.27
N THR A 578 -33.45 0.18 -9.46
CA THR A 578 -32.49 -0.14 -8.38
C THR A 578 -31.38 0.90 -8.35
N PRO A 579 -31.23 1.69 -7.29
CA PRO A 579 -30.13 2.61 -7.11
C PRO A 579 -28.95 1.91 -6.40
N THR A 580 -27.73 2.09 -6.87
CA THR A 580 -26.50 1.58 -6.24
C THR A 580 -25.50 2.71 -6.07
N VAL A 581 -25.08 2.97 -4.82
CA VAL A 581 -24.03 3.94 -4.56
C VAL A 581 -22.68 3.29 -4.78
N THR A 582 -21.88 3.83 -5.72
CA THR A 582 -20.60 3.29 -6.14
C THR A 582 -19.60 4.43 -6.45
N GLY A 583 -18.46 4.12 -7.06
CA GLY A 583 -17.43 5.10 -7.43
C GLY A 583 -16.18 5.01 -6.58
N SER A 584 -15.16 5.80 -6.95
CA SER A 584 -13.84 5.72 -6.32
C SER A 584 -13.86 6.01 -4.81
N ALA A 585 -14.66 6.96 -4.36
CA ALA A 585 -14.79 7.27 -2.93
C ALA A 585 -15.40 6.09 -2.15
N ARG A 586 -16.33 5.34 -2.76
CA ARG A 586 -16.88 4.12 -2.16
C ARG A 586 -15.82 3.03 -2.03
N LEU A 587 -14.96 2.86 -3.05
CA LEU A 587 -13.84 1.91 -3.00
C LEU A 587 -12.87 2.28 -1.87
N PHE A 588 -12.39 3.53 -1.82
CA PHE A 588 -11.48 3.97 -0.75
C PHE A 588 -12.09 3.80 0.64
N ALA A 589 -13.34 4.17 0.81
CA ALA A 589 -14.04 4.03 2.08
C ALA A 589 -14.21 2.56 2.51
N GLN A 590 -14.42 1.64 1.56
CA GLN A 590 -14.50 0.20 1.85
C GLN A 590 -13.15 -0.40 2.24
N LEU A 591 -12.05 0.12 1.66
CA LEU A 591 -10.71 -0.33 2.02
C LEU A 591 -10.42 -0.17 3.52
N ASP A 592 -10.90 0.90 4.16
CA ASP A 592 -10.69 1.10 5.60
C ASP A 592 -11.27 -0.04 6.43
N ASN A 593 -12.49 -0.49 6.11
CA ASN A 593 -13.10 -1.62 6.80
C ASN A 593 -12.31 -2.90 6.54
N TYR A 594 -11.93 -3.14 5.29
CA TYR A 594 -11.11 -4.29 4.93
C TYR A 594 -9.75 -4.28 5.62
N LEU A 595 -9.15 -3.11 5.85
CA LEU A 595 -7.89 -3.01 6.56
C LEU A 595 -8.03 -3.37 8.04
N VAL A 596 -9.12 -2.95 8.70
CA VAL A 596 -9.39 -3.35 10.11
C VAL A 596 -9.57 -4.85 10.22
N ASP A 597 -10.43 -5.44 9.38
CA ASP A 597 -10.69 -6.88 9.36
C ASP A 597 -9.42 -7.66 9.00
N SER A 598 -8.65 -7.16 8.05
CA SER A 598 -7.38 -7.75 7.64
C SER A 598 -6.33 -7.72 8.75
N GLN A 599 -6.24 -6.61 9.50
CA GLN A 599 -5.33 -6.51 10.65
C GLN A 599 -5.65 -7.58 11.69
N LEU A 600 -6.94 -7.72 12.04
CA LEU A 600 -7.36 -8.66 13.06
C LEU A 600 -7.17 -10.11 12.60
N SER A 601 -7.60 -10.44 11.38
CA SER A 601 -7.51 -11.80 10.84
C SER A 601 -6.05 -12.23 10.59
N SER A 602 -5.25 -11.37 9.95
CA SER A 602 -3.85 -11.70 9.65
C SER A 602 -2.99 -11.79 10.90
N PHE A 603 -3.14 -10.85 11.86
CA PHE A 603 -2.39 -10.91 13.11
C PHE A 603 -2.79 -12.12 13.96
N SER A 604 -4.09 -12.43 14.07
CA SER A 604 -4.55 -13.62 14.80
C SER A 604 -4.03 -14.92 14.16
N THR A 605 -4.06 -14.99 12.83
CA THR A 605 -3.54 -16.15 12.09
C THR A 605 -2.02 -16.26 12.27
N ALA A 606 -1.28 -15.15 12.17
CA ALA A 606 0.16 -15.12 12.43
C ALA A 606 0.46 -15.59 13.85
N PHE A 607 -0.24 -15.04 14.84
CA PHE A 607 -0.06 -15.41 16.24
C PHE A 607 -0.25 -16.92 16.47
N VAL A 608 -1.37 -17.46 16.00
CA VAL A 608 -1.66 -18.88 16.19
C VAL A 608 -0.65 -19.77 15.45
N THR A 609 -0.33 -19.48 14.20
CA THR A 609 0.54 -20.32 13.38
C THR A 609 2.00 -20.25 13.83
N VAL A 610 2.53 -19.06 14.09
CA VAL A 610 3.91 -18.86 14.57
C VAL A 610 4.10 -19.55 15.93
N PHE A 611 3.21 -19.31 16.90
CA PHE A 611 3.38 -19.95 18.20
C PHE A 611 3.10 -21.45 18.17
N ALA A 612 2.21 -21.94 17.31
CA ALA A 612 2.06 -23.39 17.11
C ALA A 612 3.38 -24.03 16.64
N VAL A 613 4.07 -23.39 15.68
CA VAL A 613 5.38 -23.88 15.23
C VAL A 613 6.42 -23.80 16.33
N ILE A 614 6.48 -22.73 17.11
CA ILE A 614 7.39 -22.58 18.26
C ILE A 614 7.14 -23.69 19.28
N PHE A 615 5.87 -24.01 19.60
CA PHE A 615 5.55 -25.12 20.50
C PHE A 615 6.01 -26.49 19.95
N VAL A 616 5.85 -26.71 18.64
CA VAL A 616 6.30 -27.95 17.99
C VAL A 616 7.83 -28.06 18.01
N ILE A 617 8.54 -26.98 17.72
CA ILE A 617 10.01 -26.93 17.69
C ILE A 617 10.58 -27.21 19.07
N PHE A 618 10.11 -26.51 20.09
CA PHE A 618 10.60 -26.72 21.45
C PHE A 618 10.11 -28.02 22.07
N ARG A 619 9.07 -28.67 21.50
CA ARG A 619 8.39 -29.86 22.09
C ARG A 619 8.10 -29.65 23.57
N SER A 620 7.80 -28.43 23.96
CA SER A 620 7.61 -28.04 25.35
C SER A 620 6.71 -26.82 25.43
N VAL A 621 5.55 -26.97 26.05
CA VAL A 621 4.62 -25.85 26.30
C VAL A 621 5.29 -24.77 27.14
N ARG A 622 6.17 -25.12 28.09
CA ARG A 622 6.86 -24.16 28.94
C ARG A 622 7.74 -23.20 28.15
N PHE A 623 8.58 -23.74 27.26
CA PHE A 623 9.47 -22.91 26.43
C PHE A 623 8.71 -22.16 25.32
N GLY A 624 7.63 -22.75 24.81
CA GLY A 624 6.75 -22.03 23.87
C GLY A 624 6.08 -20.83 24.54
N MET A 625 5.58 -20.98 25.78
CA MET A 625 5.02 -19.88 26.55
C MET A 625 6.06 -18.80 26.91
N LEU A 626 7.31 -19.21 27.16
CA LEU A 626 8.41 -18.27 27.41
C LEU A 626 8.65 -17.34 26.22
N ALA A 627 8.51 -17.84 24.99
CA ALA A 627 8.71 -17.10 23.77
C ALA A 627 7.61 -16.05 23.47
N ILE A 628 6.41 -16.18 24.07
CA ILE A 628 5.28 -15.28 23.75
C ILE A 628 5.60 -13.83 24.15
N ALA A 629 6.06 -13.61 25.38
CA ALA A 629 6.25 -12.27 25.92
C ALA A 629 7.26 -11.41 25.10
N PRO A 630 8.49 -11.89 24.79
CA PRO A 630 9.44 -11.09 24.00
C PRO A 630 9.03 -10.86 22.55
N ASN A 631 8.21 -11.76 21.95
CA ASN A 631 7.79 -11.63 20.56
C ASN A 631 6.55 -10.74 20.40
N VAL A 632 5.64 -10.73 21.36
CA VAL A 632 4.45 -9.88 21.33
C VAL A 632 4.75 -8.45 21.82
N PHE A 633 5.70 -8.28 22.72
CA PHE A 633 6.06 -6.99 23.30
C PHE A 633 6.45 -5.94 22.24
N PRO A 634 7.31 -6.22 21.23
CA PRO A 634 7.64 -5.26 20.18
C PRO A 634 6.42 -4.82 19.37
N VAL A 635 5.51 -5.74 19.08
CA VAL A 635 4.28 -5.43 18.34
C VAL A 635 3.40 -4.46 19.14
N ILE A 636 3.20 -4.71 20.45
CA ILE A 636 2.43 -3.81 21.32
C ILE A 636 3.08 -2.43 21.37
N VAL A 637 4.40 -2.37 21.51
CA VAL A 637 5.14 -1.10 21.60
C VAL A 637 5.01 -0.31 20.31
N VAL A 638 5.20 -0.95 19.17
CA VAL A 638 5.17 -0.28 17.86
C VAL A 638 3.75 0.20 17.51
N LEU A 639 2.72 -0.62 17.70
CA LEU A 639 1.34 -0.20 17.52
C LEU A 639 0.96 0.92 18.50
N GLY A 640 1.43 0.85 19.74
CA GLY A 640 1.23 1.91 20.72
C GLY A 640 1.87 3.23 20.31
N ILE A 641 3.11 3.20 19.82
CA ILE A 641 3.81 4.39 19.30
C ILE A 641 3.07 4.98 18.11
N MET A 642 2.56 4.14 17.19
CA MET A 642 1.71 4.62 16.09
C MET A 642 0.54 5.46 16.62
N GLY A 643 -0.21 4.92 17.61
CA GLY A 643 -1.34 5.63 18.17
C GLY A 643 -0.97 6.92 18.91
N TRP A 644 0.15 6.93 19.65
CA TRP A 644 0.64 8.13 20.33
C TRP A 644 1.14 9.21 19.38
N LEU A 645 1.79 8.83 18.27
CA LEU A 645 2.30 9.76 17.26
C LEU A 645 1.24 10.15 16.23
N GLY A 646 0.03 9.56 16.28
CA GLY A 646 -1.02 9.81 15.30
C GLY A 646 -0.71 9.25 13.92
N ILE A 647 0.14 8.21 13.83
CA ILE A 647 0.39 7.48 12.59
C ILE A 647 -0.83 6.60 12.31
N SER A 648 -1.57 6.91 11.24
CA SER A 648 -2.76 6.16 10.88
C SER A 648 -2.42 4.77 10.34
N MET A 649 -3.31 3.83 10.60
CA MET A 649 -3.31 2.53 9.94
C MET A 649 -3.75 2.74 8.48
N ASN A 650 -2.90 2.31 7.57
CA ASN A 650 -3.11 2.37 6.13
C ASN A 650 -2.67 1.04 5.50
N ILE A 651 -2.74 0.95 4.18
CA ILE A 651 -2.45 -0.28 3.43
C ILE A 651 -1.05 -0.88 3.69
N ALA A 652 -0.04 -0.07 4.01
CA ALA A 652 1.30 -0.54 4.33
C ALA A 652 1.48 -0.80 5.84
N THR A 653 0.99 0.10 6.70
CA THR A 653 1.17 -0.04 8.14
C THR A 653 0.33 -1.16 8.75
N VAL A 654 -0.78 -1.57 8.10
CA VAL A 654 -1.57 -2.74 8.50
C VAL A 654 -0.77 -4.04 8.49
N MET A 655 0.23 -4.15 7.63
CA MET A 655 1.05 -5.34 7.52
C MET A 655 2.11 -5.46 8.63
N VAL A 656 2.47 -4.33 9.27
CA VAL A 656 3.61 -4.25 10.19
C VAL A 656 3.52 -5.25 11.35
N ALA A 657 2.35 -5.42 11.96
CA ALA A 657 2.21 -6.31 13.12
C ALA A 657 2.42 -7.79 12.76
N SER A 658 1.85 -8.26 11.65
CA SER A 658 1.99 -9.65 11.19
C SER A 658 3.40 -9.93 10.69
N VAL A 659 3.99 -9.00 9.93
CA VAL A 659 5.38 -9.06 9.45
C VAL A 659 6.35 -9.05 10.63
N ALA A 660 6.14 -8.13 11.58
CA ALA A 660 6.96 -8.03 12.79
C ALA A 660 6.94 -9.33 13.59
N LEU A 661 5.77 -9.91 13.83
CA LEU A 661 5.65 -11.15 14.60
C LEU A 661 6.41 -12.31 13.93
N GLY A 662 6.43 -12.36 12.60
CA GLY A 662 7.15 -13.41 11.85
C GLY A 662 8.66 -13.20 11.79
N ILE A 663 9.18 -11.99 12.06
CA ILE A 663 10.62 -11.72 11.97
C ILE A 663 11.30 -11.74 13.35
N VAL A 664 10.56 -11.34 14.39
CA VAL A 664 11.12 -11.13 15.74
C VAL A 664 11.43 -12.43 16.46
N ASP A 665 10.79 -13.54 16.13
CA ASP A 665 10.91 -14.82 16.84
C ASP A 665 12.21 -15.58 16.58
N ASP A 666 12.94 -15.24 15.52
CA ASP A 666 14.21 -15.86 15.14
C ASP A 666 15.24 -15.81 16.30
N ASP A 667 15.53 -14.62 16.78
CA ASP A 667 16.48 -14.42 17.90
C ASP A 667 16.03 -15.15 19.17
N THR A 668 14.72 -15.14 19.47
CA THR A 668 14.15 -15.88 20.61
C THR A 668 14.37 -17.39 20.50
N ILE A 669 14.19 -17.97 19.30
CA ILE A 669 14.41 -19.41 19.06
C ILE A 669 15.88 -19.77 19.30
N HIS A 670 16.82 -18.94 18.83
CA HIS A 670 18.24 -19.13 19.01
C HIS A 670 18.64 -19.04 20.49
N TRP A 671 18.18 -18.00 21.21
CA TRP A 671 18.50 -17.82 22.63
C TRP A 671 17.99 -18.98 23.50
N VAL A 672 16.72 -19.37 23.32
CA VAL A 672 16.11 -20.49 24.08
C VAL A 672 16.81 -21.81 23.78
N SER A 673 17.15 -22.07 22.51
CA SER A 673 17.87 -23.26 22.10
C SER A 673 19.28 -23.32 22.71
N ARG A 674 19.96 -22.19 22.81
CA ARG A 674 21.27 -22.09 23.45
C ARG A 674 21.16 -22.30 24.95
N TYR A 675 20.23 -21.64 25.62
CA TYR A 675 19.99 -21.82 27.04
C TYR A 675 19.77 -23.29 27.40
N ARG A 676 18.91 -23.98 26.65
CA ARG A 676 18.65 -25.42 26.87
C ARG A 676 19.89 -26.30 26.70
N ARG A 677 20.74 -25.98 25.73
CA ARG A 677 22.00 -26.72 25.50
C ARG A 677 23.01 -26.51 26.62
N GLU A 678 23.18 -25.28 27.12
CA GLU A 678 24.06 -24.97 28.24
C GLU A 678 23.62 -25.74 29.51
N VAL A 679 22.31 -25.73 29.77
CA VAL A 679 21.74 -26.50 30.88
C VAL A 679 21.97 -28.00 30.71
N ALA A 680 21.80 -28.55 29.51
CA ALA A 680 22.05 -29.96 29.22
C ALA A 680 23.54 -30.33 29.35
N ALA A 681 24.44 -29.39 29.06
CA ALA A 681 25.88 -29.52 29.24
C ALA A 681 26.36 -29.44 30.71
N GLY A 682 25.44 -29.14 31.66
CA GLY A 682 25.75 -29.13 33.07
C GLY A 682 25.88 -27.74 33.70
N ALA A 683 25.67 -26.66 32.96
CA ALA A 683 25.74 -25.30 33.51
C ALA A 683 24.59 -25.04 34.48
N ASP A 684 24.84 -24.26 35.53
CA ASP A 684 23.79 -23.75 36.41
C ASP A 684 22.97 -22.65 35.70
N THR A 685 21.85 -22.22 36.27
CA THR A 685 20.93 -21.27 35.62
C THR A 685 21.59 -19.95 35.28
N ASP A 686 22.41 -19.39 36.18
CA ASP A 686 23.07 -18.10 35.95
C ASP A 686 24.13 -18.19 34.86
N THR A 687 24.97 -19.22 34.91
CA THR A 687 25.97 -19.48 33.86
C THR A 687 25.33 -19.72 32.50
N ALA A 688 24.22 -20.48 32.46
CA ALA A 688 23.50 -20.74 31.21
C ALA A 688 22.87 -19.45 30.63
N ILE A 689 22.31 -18.57 31.47
CA ILE A 689 21.82 -17.24 31.05
C ILE A 689 22.96 -16.38 30.52
N ASP A 690 24.09 -16.31 31.27
CA ASP A 690 25.25 -15.50 30.88
C ASP A 690 25.81 -15.97 29.52
N HIS A 691 25.97 -17.28 29.34
CA HIS A 691 26.45 -17.83 28.07
C HIS A 691 25.49 -17.61 26.92
N ALA A 692 24.18 -17.85 27.13
CA ALA A 692 23.16 -17.64 26.10
C ALA A 692 23.11 -16.15 25.69
N THR A 693 23.04 -15.23 26.66
CA THR A 693 22.97 -13.79 26.40
C THR A 693 24.27 -13.23 25.79
N ALA A 694 25.43 -13.70 26.23
CA ALA A 694 26.70 -13.25 25.67
C ALA A 694 26.95 -13.75 24.25
N HIS A 695 26.52 -14.96 23.91
CA HIS A 695 26.76 -15.56 22.61
C HIS A 695 25.72 -15.12 21.58
N GLU A 696 24.42 -15.34 21.88
CA GLU A 696 23.34 -15.01 20.97
C GLU A 696 23.07 -13.49 20.91
N GLY A 697 23.12 -12.78 22.03
CA GLY A 697 22.93 -11.32 22.07
C GLY A 697 23.91 -10.53 21.20
N ARG A 698 25.06 -11.11 20.85
CA ARG A 698 25.97 -10.50 19.87
C ARG A 698 25.43 -10.64 18.45
N ALA A 699 24.97 -11.83 18.08
CA ALA A 699 24.36 -12.07 16.78
C ALA A 699 23.11 -11.22 16.61
N SER A 700 22.21 -11.27 17.61
CA SER A 700 20.96 -10.51 17.63
C SER A 700 21.15 -8.99 17.56
N LEU A 701 22.14 -8.42 18.28
CA LEU A 701 22.42 -6.98 18.12
C LEU A 701 22.90 -6.65 16.71
N THR A 702 23.74 -7.50 16.14
CA THR A 702 24.26 -7.24 14.80
C THR A 702 23.11 -7.30 13.77
N THR A 703 22.29 -8.34 13.82
CA THR A 703 21.10 -8.47 12.94
C THR A 703 20.12 -7.33 13.17
N ALA A 704 19.83 -6.98 14.42
CA ALA A 704 18.94 -5.86 14.75
C ALA A 704 19.46 -4.52 14.21
N LEU A 705 20.76 -4.23 14.34
CA LEU A 705 21.35 -2.99 13.81
C LEU A 705 21.34 -2.95 12.29
N VAL A 706 21.71 -4.05 11.62
CA VAL A 706 21.72 -4.15 10.17
C VAL A 706 20.30 -4.00 9.61
N ASN A 707 19.36 -4.73 10.20
CA ASN A 707 17.95 -4.73 9.78
C ASN A 707 17.30 -3.37 10.03
N SER A 708 17.52 -2.76 11.22
CA SER A 708 17.04 -1.42 11.52
C SER A 708 17.61 -0.38 10.56
N ALA A 709 18.91 -0.44 10.26
CA ALA A 709 19.54 0.48 9.33
C ALA A 709 19.00 0.32 7.89
N ALA A 710 18.85 -0.92 7.42
CA ALA A 710 18.32 -1.20 6.10
C ALA A 710 16.86 -0.76 5.93
N PHE A 711 15.99 -1.06 6.91
CA PHE A 711 14.60 -0.59 6.89
C PHE A 711 14.50 0.94 7.03
N SER A 712 15.40 1.59 7.78
CA SER A 712 15.42 3.05 7.95
C SER A 712 15.67 3.80 6.65
N VAL A 713 16.29 3.18 5.65
CA VAL A 713 16.45 3.78 4.31
C VAL A 713 15.10 4.17 3.71
N LEU A 714 14.05 3.38 3.97
CA LEU A 714 12.71 3.65 3.47
C LEU A 714 12.08 4.92 4.07
N LEU A 715 12.58 5.45 5.21
CA LEU A 715 12.12 6.71 5.79
C LEU A 715 12.31 7.91 4.84
N ALA A 716 13.24 7.80 3.88
CA ALA A 716 13.47 8.82 2.87
C ALA A 716 12.44 8.78 1.71
N SER A 717 11.44 7.89 1.75
CA SER A 717 10.42 7.79 0.71
C SER A 717 9.48 9.00 0.74
N GLU A 718 9.18 9.55 -0.44
CA GLU A 718 8.15 10.58 -0.63
C GLU A 718 6.73 10.02 -0.36
N TYR A 719 6.58 8.69 -0.43
CA TYR A 719 5.34 7.98 -0.14
C TYR A 719 5.32 7.57 1.34
N ARG A 720 4.56 8.29 2.13
CA ARG A 720 4.48 8.11 3.60
C ARG A 720 4.19 6.67 4.05
N PRO A 721 3.29 5.90 3.41
CA PRO A 721 3.07 4.51 3.82
C PRO A 721 4.34 3.65 3.75
N SER A 722 5.18 3.80 2.70
CA SER A 722 6.47 3.10 2.62
C SER A 722 7.45 3.59 3.70
N ALA A 723 7.49 4.90 3.93
CA ALA A 723 8.34 5.49 4.97
C ALA A 723 7.96 4.98 6.36
N TRP A 724 6.67 4.96 6.68
CA TRP A 724 6.16 4.43 7.96
C TRP A 724 6.41 2.93 8.09
N PHE A 725 6.17 2.14 7.02
CA PHE A 725 6.46 0.70 7.03
C PHE A 725 7.92 0.43 7.39
N GLY A 726 8.86 1.08 6.69
CA GLY A 726 10.28 0.93 6.97
C GLY A 726 10.68 1.41 8.37
N GLY A 727 10.23 2.60 8.78
CA GLY A 727 10.53 3.18 10.09
C GLY A 727 9.98 2.35 11.26
N LEU A 728 8.75 1.83 11.11
CA LEU A 728 8.13 0.98 12.14
C LEU A 728 8.82 -0.39 12.23
N LEU A 729 9.20 -1.01 11.11
CA LEU A 729 9.98 -2.25 11.14
C LEU A 729 11.38 -2.03 11.71
N ALA A 730 12.04 -0.93 11.35
CA ALA A 730 13.33 -0.57 11.95
C ALA A 730 13.23 -0.43 13.49
N LEU A 731 12.20 0.24 13.97
CA LEU A 731 11.90 0.35 15.39
C LEU A 731 11.60 -1.01 16.02
N THR A 732 10.82 -1.84 15.31
CA THR A 732 10.49 -3.20 15.77
C THR A 732 11.74 -4.02 16.03
N MET A 733 12.72 -4.00 15.11
CA MET A 733 13.97 -4.75 15.28
C MET A 733 14.74 -4.31 16.53
N GLY A 734 14.83 -3.00 16.77
CA GLY A 734 15.47 -2.46 17.98
C GLY A 734 14.74 -2.86 19.26
N VAL A 735 13.42 -2.75 19.27
CA VAL A 735 12.60 -3.13 20.44
C VAL A 735 12.63 -4.64 20.68
N ALA A 736 12.63 -5.45 19.63
CA ALA A 736 12.73 -6.91 19.68
C ALA A 736 14.04 -7.35 20.33
N PHE A 737 15.15 -6.79 19.87
CA PHE A 737 16.46 -7.04 20.48
C PHE A 737 16.44 -6.72 21.98
N LEU A 738 15.91 -5.57 22.37
CA LEU A 738 15.80 -5.21 23.81
C LEU A 738 14.88 -6.18 24.56
N ALA A 739 13.76 -6.57 23.97
CA ALA A 739 12.85 -7.54 24.59
C ALA A 739 13.53 -8.89 24.82
N GLU A 740 14.28 -9.38 23.84
CA GLU A 740 15.03 -10.63 23.94
C GLU A 740 16.05 -10.61 25.08
N ILE A 741 16.96 -9.63 25.06
CA ILE A 741 18.07 -9.60 26.05
C ILE A 741 17.65 -9.24 27.47
N PHE A 742 16.47 -8.58 27.64
CA PHE A 742 15.97 -8.20 28.96
C PHE A 742 14.84 -9.10 29.48
N ILE A 743 13.81 -9.36 28.64
CA ILE A 743 12.59 -10.07 29.08
C ILE A 743 12.86 -11.57 29.24
N LEU A 744 13.56 -12.21 28.29
CA LEU A 744 13.82 -13.66 28.37
C LEU A 744 14.63 -14.02 29.62
N PRO A 745 15.85 -13.47 29.85
CA PRO A 745 16.63 -13.83 31.02
C PRO A 745 15.93 -13.51 32.32
N ALA A 746 15.25 -12.34 32.39
CA ALA A 746 14.51 -11.94 33.60
C ALA A 746 13.35 -12.90 33.91
N THR A 747 12.64 -13.38 32.89
CA THR A 747 11.52 -14.34 33.05
C THR A 747 12.04 -15.70 33.52
N VAL A 748 13.13 -16.19 32.93
CA VAL A 748 13.77 -17.45 33.36
C VAL A 748 14.20 -17.36 34.81
N LYS A 749 14.78 -16.24 35.24
CA LYS A 749 15.27 -16.02 36.61
C LYS A 749 14.13 -15.85 37.63
N LEU A 750 13.03 -15.19 37.23
CA LEU A 750 11.88 -14.98 38.13
C LEU A 750 11.04 -16.23 38.36
N LEU A 751 11.06 -17.16 37.39
CA LEU A 751 10.28 -18.40 37.43
C LEU A 751 11.19 -19.65 37.59
N PRO A 752 12.02 -19.75 38.65
CA PRO A 752 12.97 -20.84 38.82
C PRO A 752 12.28 -22.20 38.96
N GLY A 753 11.07 -22.24 39.50
CA GLY A 753 10.27 -23.46 39.59
C GLY A 753 9.89 -24.08 38.24
N ILE A 754 10.04 -23.36 37.13
CA ILE A 754 9.68 -23.81 35.79
C ILE A 754 10.92 -24.00 34.91
N PHE A 755 11.89 -23.05 34.97
CA PHE A 755 12.98 -22.95 34.03
C PHE A 755 14.37 -23.19 34.61
N SER A 756 14.51 -23.44 35.93
CA SER A 756 15.83 -23.66 36.52
C SER A 756 16.55 -24.88 35.94
N ALA A 757 17.87 -24.81 35.88
CA ALA A 757 18.73 -25.90 35.39
C ALA A 757 18.50 -27.20 36.15
N GLU A 758 18.28 -27.14 37.46
CA GLU A 758 17.99 -28.32 38.31
C GLU A 758 16.70 -29.03 37.91
N ARG A 759 15.63 -28.24 37.64
CA ARG A 759 14.34 -28.80 37.21
C ARG A 759 14.37 -29.36 35.79
N LEU A 760 15.11 -28.73 34.89
CA LEU A 760 15.23 -29.21 33.52
C LEU A 760 16.02 -30.53 33.43
N ARG A 761 17.00 -30.72 34.29
CA ARG A 761 17.75 -31.99 34.39
C ARG A 761 16.96 -33.10 35.05
N ALA A 762 16.05 -32.75 35.96
CA ALA A 762 15.20 -33.75 36.66
C ALA A 762 14.10 -34.36 35.78
N VAL A 763 13.79 -33.77 34.61
CA VAL A 763 12.87 -34.33 33.61
C VAL A 763 13.72 -35.14 32.62
N PRO A 764 13.53 -36.48 32.50
CA PRO A 764 14.27 -37.27 31.54
C PRO A 764 14.07 -36.67 30.14
N VAL A 765 15.14 -36.15 29.55
CA VAL A 765 15.16 -35.81 28.13
C VAL A 765 15.06 -37.14 27.42
N ALA A 766 13.91 -37.46 26.83
CA ALA A 766 13.82 -38.55 25.88
C ALA A 766 14.96 -38.34 24.88
N GLU A 767 15.90 -39.26 24.87
CA GLU A 767 17.11 -39.25 24.09
C GLU A 767 16.81 -38.83 22.68
N HIS A 768 17.37 -37.69 22.30
CA HIS A 768 17.48 -37.31 20.91
C HIS A 768 18.76 -37.95 20.38
N ALA A 769 18.70 -39.24 20.20
CA ALA A 769 19.56 -39.95 19.29
C ALA A 769 19.18 -39.56 17.86
N ALA A 770 20.20 -39.19 17.11
CA ALA A 770 20.38 -38.97 15.69
C ALA A 770 19.96 -37.61 15.15
#